data_66075e7152ee8be701ec9df76edff85d
#
_entry.id   66075e7152ee8be701ec9df76edff85d
#
_cell.length_a   1.000
_cell.length_b   1.000
_cell.length_c   1.000
_cell.angle_alpha   90.00
_cell.angle_beta   90.00
_cell.angle_gamma   90.00
#
_symmetry.space_group_name_H-M   'P 1'
#
loop_
_entity.id
_entity.type
_entity.pdbx_description
1 polymer ?
#
loop_
_entity_poly.entity_id
_entity_poly.type
_entity_poly.pdbx_seq_one_letter_code
_entity_poly.pdbx_strand_id
1 'polypeptide(L)'
;MAKKISTRKTTAKSSSTAKKTSVKNAEAEVKASVKEATVEPKTVAKEEAVKPKAAVKKTAKAKTPEKKETVEAKLEAKKEEAVKPKPAAKKKTVKAKTPEKKETVETKPEAKKEEAVKPKPAAKKKTAKAKTSEKKAAVKAKPVVKKEEAAEPKTEVKEKTVKAKPAAKKAEVEVKEPVKKVEIETKVPAKKVAVKAEAPSKKEVAEPQTAVKQDIPMEQPDLGPRRSVAFIGSECYPFVKTGGLGDVMSALPKALAKLNLDVKVILPRYKCIPQKYQEKMEYRGSFYMDLCADGKQYYVGIMEYQEDGVVYDFIDNDEFFSWGDPYTNLIDDIPKFCYFGKAALAALNYLDWTPDIVHCHDWQAALVPLYLRTCFSDTNVGRAIAVLTIHNLRFQGVYDRKTIQYWSGLPDYVFNKDCMIQNWLDANMLKGGITYSNKVTTVSNTYAWEIQTEEYGEGLEEHLRYHNNKVLGIVNGIDTDIWNPATDKLLASKYDAESAIKNKKANKKALQESLGLDVDDNKMVIGLISRLTNQKGLDLVNDVIPGIMDGNTQVVVLGTGDAQYEDTFRYYEDKYKGSFCAYIAYNENVAHNIYAGCDALLVPSRFEPCGLTQLISMRYGAVPIVRETGGLKDTVQPYNAFENTGNGFTFDRYESGLLYDAINRAKTLYFENRVYWDDMVVRDMNKDVSWEQSAKQYKDMYVELTPRY
;
A
#
# COMPACT_ATOMS: atom_id res chain seq x y z
N MET A 1 14.75 -16.65 -70.79
CA MET A 1 16.09 -16.52 -71.38
C MET A 1 17.14 -16.41 -70.35
N ALA A 2 18.00 -17.39 -70.35
CA ALA A 2 19.15 -17.55 -69.37
C ALA A 2 20.36 -16.68 -69.78
N LYS A 3 21.17 -16.32 -68.81
CA LYS A 3 22.67 -16.25 -68.82
C LYS A 3 23.12 -15.77 -67.47
N LYS A 4 23.65 -16.55 -66.64
CA LYS A 4 24.94 -17.16 -66.35
C LYS A 4 26.15 -16.26 -66.63
N ILE A 5 27.09 -16.35 -65.65
CA ILE A 5 28.56 -16.15 -65.64
C ILE A 5 28.95 -14.92 -64.80
N SER A 6 29.95 -14.92 -63.90
CA SER A 6 31.02 -15.82 -63.51
C SER A 6 31.84 -15.21 -62.37
N THR A 7 32.34 -16.03 -61.54
CA THR A 7 33.39 -15.86 -60.51
C THR A 7 34.59 -14.98 -60.87
N ARG A 8 35.11 -14.21 -59.93
CA ARG A 8 36.59 -14.03 -59.79
C ARG A 8 37.02 -13.84 -58.32
N LYS A 9 37.77 -14.80 -57.87
CA LYS A 9 38.65 -14.72 -56.69
C LYS A 9 39.79 -13.76 -56.98
N THR A 10 40.17 -12.95 -56.00
CA THR A 10 41.56 -12.48 -55.85
C THR A 10 41.92 -12.40 -54.40
N THR A 11 42.96 -13.14 -54.06
CA THR A 11 43.69 -13.20 -52.83
C THR A 11 44.56 -11.96 -52.62
N ALA A 12 44.62 -11.48 -51.38
CA ALA A 12 45.79 -10.75 -50.90
C ALA A 12 46.00 -11.06 -49.42
N LYS A 13 47.17 -11.63 -49.14
CA LYS A 13 47.80 -11.89 -47.86
C LYS A 13 48.39 -10.61 -47.26
N SER A 14 48.54 -10.67 -45.95
CA SER A 14 49.44 -9.94 -45.02
C SER A 14 48.68 -8.97 -44.15
N SER A 15 48.79 -8.95 -42.82
CA SER A 15 49.88 -9.30 -41.92
C SER A 15 49.28 -9.46 -40.50
N SER A 16 49.44 -10.63 -39.94
CA SER A 16 49.15 -10.89 -38.52
C SER A 16 50.51 -10.95 -37.80
N THR A 17 50.85 -9.92 -37.06
CA THR A 17 51.86 -10.03 -35.99
C THR A 17 51.83 -8.73 -35.17
N ALA A 18 50.94 -8.66 -34.19
CA ALA A 18 51.06 -7.80 -33.00
C ALA A 18 49.73 -7.79 -32.20
N LYS A 19 49.39 -8.90 -31.54
CA LYS A 19 48.42 -8.97 -30.44
C LYS A 19 48.42 -10.36 -29.80
N LYS A 20 49.59 -10.76 -29.30
CA LYS A 20 49.71 -12.00 -28.51
C LYS A 20 50.61 -11.84 -27.27
N THR A 21 50.77 -10.61 -26.74
CA THR A 21 51.61 -10.39 -25.56
C THR A 21 50.91 -9.76 -24.38
N SER A 22 49.60 -9.46 -24.46
CA SER A 22 48.85 -8.82 -23.34
C SER A 22 47.86 -9.75 -22.61
N VAL A 23 47.75 -11.01 -23.01
CA VAL A 23 46.80 -11.96 -22.37
C VAL A 23 47.47 -12.94 -21.40
N LYS A 24 48.84 -12.99 -21.37
CA LYS A 24 49.55 -13.88 -20.45
C LYS A 24 49.89 -13.28 -19.08
N ASN A 25 49.73 -11.97 -18.86
CA ASN A 25 50.00 -11.35 -17.57
C ASN A 25 48.75 -11.17 -16.67
N ALA A 26 47.56 -11.41 -17.20
CA ALA A 26 46.33 -11.35 -16.39
C ALA A 26 45.93 -12.70 -15.73
N GLU A 27 46.53 -13.81 -16.19
CA GLU A 27 46.29 -15.15 -15.61
C GLU A 27 47.26 -15.53 -14.48
N ALA A 28 48.28 -14.74 -14.22
CA ALA A 28 49.26 -15.02 -13.16
C ALA A 28 48.92 -14.32 -11.82
N GLU A 29 48.09 -13.27 -11.80
CA GLU A 29 47.68 -12.59 -10.55
C GLU A 29 46.42 -13.19 -9.89
N VAL A 30 45.63 -14.00 -10.60
CA VAL A 30 44.46 -14.67 -10.04
C VAL A 30 44.77 -16.04 -9.40
N LYS A 31 46.02 -16.54 -9.55
CA LYS A 31 46.41 -17.83 -8.94
C LYS A 31 47.19 -17.72 -7.62
N ALA A 32 47.40 -16.51 -7.11
CA ALA A 32 48.14 -16.31 -5.86
C ALA A 32 47.27 -15.99 -4.63
N SER A 33 45.94 -15.83 -4.76
CA SER A 33 45.03 -15.48 -3.64
C SER A 33 44.05 -16.59 -3.24
N VAL A 34 44.24 -17.82 -3.70
CA VAL A 34 43.39 -18.96 -3.29
C VAL A 34 44.30 -20.11 -2.82
N LYS A 35 45.00 -19.89 -1.71
CA LYS A 35 45.65 -20.94 -0.94
C LYS A 35 45.73 -20.53 0.51
N GLU A 36 44.59 -20.52 1.20
CA GLU A 36 44.50 -20.65 2.67
C GLU A 36 43.02 -20.70 3.01
N ALA A 37 42.53 -21.89 3.23
CA ALA A 37 41.46 -22.31 4.12
C ALA A 37 40.70 -23.52 3.55
N THR A 38 41.34 -24.66 3.63
CA THR A 38 40.61 -25.95 3.65
C THR A 38 41.15 -26.74 4.83
N VAL A 39 40.34 -26.89 5.86
CA VAL A 39 40.44 -27.91 6.88
C VAL A 39 39.14 -28.68 6.91
N GLU A 40 39.19 -29.91 6.46
CA GLU A 40 38.09 -30.87 6.48
C GLU A 40 37.77 -31.34 7.91
N PRO A 41 36.49 -31.77 8.17
CA PRO A 41 36.10 -32.35 9.45
C PRO A 41 36.30 -33.88 9.45
N LYS A 42 36.93 -34.37 10.47
CA LYS A 42 36.91 -35.82 10.79
C LYS A 42 35.83 -36.12 11.83
N THR A 43 34.89 -36.95 11.40
CA THR A 43 34.01 -37.77 12.18
C THR A 43 34.74 -38.58 13.26
N VAL A 44 34.18 -38.72 14.47
CA VAL A 44 34.00 -39.96 15.22
C VAL A 44 32.97 -39.78 16.36
N ALA A 45 32.22 -40.84 16.56
CA ALA A 45 30.99 -41.02 17.27
C ALA A 45 31.15 -41.27 18.80
N LYS A 46 29.97 -41.13 19.45
CA LYS A 46 29.39 -41.92 20.52
C LYS A 46 29.72 -41.69 22.01
N GLU A 47 28.65 -41.43 22.75
CA GLU A 47 28.23 -41.95 24.09
C GLU A 47 29.09 -41.51 25.29
N GLU A 48 28.55 -41.02 26.36
CA GLU A 48 27.45 -41.41 27.24
C GLU A 48 27.17 -40.37 28.32
N ALA A 49 25.98 -40.43 28.85
CA ALA A 49 25.43 -39.61 29.94
C ALA A 49 26.04 -39.97 31.30
N VAL A 50 26.24 -38.97 32.16
CA VAL A 50 26.02 -39.11 33.63
C VAL A 50 25.72 -37.76 34.26
N LYS A 51 24.62 -37.71 34.95
CA LYS A 51 24.16 -36.69 35.96
C LYS A 51 24.70 -37.06 37.33
N PRO A 52 24.36 -36.33 38.38
CA PRO A 52 24.94 -35.11 38.97
C PRO A 52 25.41 -35.34 40.40
N LYS A 53 26.04 -34.36 41.04
CA LYS A 53 25.93 -34.22 42.55
C LYS A 53 26.36 -32.84 43.05
N ALA A 54 25.62 -32.45 44.04
CA ALA A 54 25.51 -31.18 44.69
C ALA A 54 26.58 -30.92 45.80
N ALA A 55 26.57 -29.66 46.25
CA ALA A 55 26.85 -29.10 47.58
C ALA A 55 28.34 -28.79 47.88
N VAL A 56 28.69 -27.62 48.40
CA VAL A 56 28.48 -27.07 49.72
C VAL A 56 29.25 -25.73 49.89
N LYS A 57 28.61 -24.81 50.53
CA LYS A 57 29.01 -23.53 51.12
C LYS A 57 30.47 -23.42 51.59
N LYS A 58 31.05 -22.21 51.47
CA LYS A 58 31.52 -21.45 52.68
C LYS A 58 31.92 -20.00 52.34
N THR A 59 31.44 -19.15 53.17
CA THR A 59 31.67 -17.74 53.48
C THR A 59 33.12 -17.34 53.68
N ALA A 60 33.51 -16.12 53.28
CA ALA A 60 34.21 -15.13 54.10
C ALA A 60 34.53 -13.82 53.37
N LYS A 61 33.96 -12.74 53.90
CA LYS A 61 34.46 -11.42 54.29
C LYS A 61 35.51 -10.69 53.44
N ALA A 62 35.05 -9.54 52.98
CA ALA A 62 35.58 -8.19 53.05
C ALA A 62 37.09 -7.91 53.03
N LYS A 63 37.47 -7.01 52.10
CA LYS A 63 38.27 -5.80 52.38
C LYS A 63 38.41 -4.98 51.08
N THR A 64 37.92 -3.74 51.14
CA THR A 64 38.31 -2.60 50.28
C THR A 64 39.79 -2.28 50.55
N PRO A 65 40.56 -1.74 49.58
CA PRO A 65 40.69 -0.29 49.50
C PRO A 65 40.88 0.29 48.06
N GLU A 66 40.30 1.44 47.94
CA GLU A 66 40.77 2.71 47.34
C GLU A 66 41.82 2.77 46.22
N LYS A 67 41.50 3.68 45.29
CA LYS A 67 42.35 4.49 44.41
C LYS A 67 42.87 3.85 43.11
N LYS A 68 42.18 4.23 42.04
CA LYS A 68 42.79 4.77 40.83
C LYS A 68 41.76 5.58 40.00
N GLU A 69 41.51 6.80 40.45
CA GLU A 69 41.17 7.92 39.58
C GLU A 69 42.45 8.44 38.95
N THR A 70 42.32 8.95 37.74
CA THR A 70 43.26 9.68 36.90
C THR A 70 43.86 8.90 35.75
N VAL A 71 43.11 8.83 34.63
CA VAL A 71 43.68 8.86 33.25
C VAL A 71 42.64 9.26 32.21
N GLU A 72 41.33 9.26 32.44
CA GLU A 72 40.32 9.59 31.37
C GLU A 72 39.96 11.07 31.19
N ALA A 73 40.50 11.97 32.00
CA ALA A 73 40.18 13.42 31.94
C ALA A 73 41.09 14.26 31.00
N LYS A 74 41.89 13.65 30.12
CA LYS A 74 42.79 14.40 29.22
C LYS A 74 42.57 14.20 27.71
N LEU A 75 41.54 13.51 27.29
CA LEU A 75 41.21 13.34 25.88
C LEU A 75 40.00 14.15 25.39
N GLU A 76 39.18 14.74 26.24
CA GLU A 76 38.00 15.53 25.85
C GLU A 76 38.25 17.07 25.69
N ALA A 77 39.41 17.56 26.02
CA ALA A 77 39.71 18.98 25.95
C ALA A 77 40.41 19.48 24.65
N LYS A 78 40.34 18.70 23.55
CA LYS A 78 40.95 19.06 22.26
C LYS A 78 40.05 18.97 21.02
N LYS A 79 38.72 19.00 21.19
CA LYS A 79 37.80 19.01 20.05
C LYS A 79 36.75 20.14 20.04
N GLU A 80 36.92 21.17 20.86
CA GLU A 80 36.07 22.35 20.83
C GLU A 80 36.86 23.62 20.49
N GLU A 81 37.49 23.67 19.33
CA GLU A 81 37.93 24.91 18.72
C GLU A 81 37.95 24.77 17.19
N ALA A 82 36.79 24.91 16.56
CA ALA A 82 36.61 25.41 15.20
C ALA A 82 35.12 25.31 14.85
N VAL A 83 34.48 26.40 14.90
CA VAL A 83 33.53 27.02 13.97
C VAL A 83 32.56 27.93 14.72
N LYS A 84 32.93 29.20 14.79
CA LYS A 84 31.97 30.32 15.00
C LYS A 84 31.70 30.98 13.66
N PRO A 85 30.44 31.23 13.29
CA PRO A 85 30.12 31.96 12.08
C PRO A 85 30.29 33.48 12.31
N LYS A 86 30.90 34.14 11.33
CA LYS A 86 30.99 35.61 11.28
C LYS A 86 29.73 36.22 10.65
N PRO A 87 29.34 37.43 11.10
CA PRO A 87 28.06 38.02 10.71
C PRO A 87 28.15 38.80 9.38
N ALA A 88 26.96 38.96 8.79
CA ALA A 88 26.68 39.66 7.55
C ALA A 88 27.21 41.09 7.48
N ALA A 89 27.85 41.46 6.38
CA ALA A 89 28.20 42.84 6.05
C ALA A 89 27.35 43.39 4.90
N LYS A 90 26.92 44.60 5.11
CA LYS A 90 25.94 45.42 4.37
C LYS A 90 26.37 45.71 2.92
N LYS A 91 25.35 45.79 2.07
CA LYS A 91 25.36 46.37 0.70
C LYS A 91 25.96 47.77 0.65
N LYS A 92 26.81 48.00 -0.34
CA LYS A 92 27.03 49.33 -0.95
C LYS A 92 26.97 49.20 -2.47
N THR A 93 26.03 49.91 -3.02
CA THR A 93 25.83 50.28 -4.43
C THR A 93 26.96 51.07 -4.97
N VAL A 94 27.47 50.76 -6.18
CA VAL A 94 28.13 51.72 -7.06
C VAL A 94 27.71 51.46 -8.50
N LYS A 95 27.41 52.59 -9.15
CA LYS A 95 26.85 52.81 -10.49
C LYS A 95 27.79 52.42 -11.63
N ALA A 96 27.14 52.20 -12.75
CA ALA A 96 27.55 52.07 -14.13
C ALA A 96 28.77 52.88 -14.63
N LYS A 97 29.44 52.31 -15.60
CA LYS A 97 29.95 53.02 -16.81
C LYS A 97 30.34 52.00 -17.89
N THR A 98 29.74 52.16 -19.07
CA THR A 98 30.16 51.62 -20.39
C THR A 98 31.39 52.39 -20.87
N PRO A 99 32.27 51.80 -21.71
CA PRO A 99 32.43 52.29 -23.07
C PRO A 99 32.68 51.21 -24.14
N GLU A 100 32.05 51.38 -25.25
CA GLU A 100 32.49 51.63 -26.65
C GLU A 100 33.62 50.80 -27.29
N LYS A 101 33.22 50.15 -28.40
CA LYS A 101 33.75 50.08 -29.78
C LYS A 101 35.20 49.66 -30.07
N LYS A 102 35.32 48.68 -30.97
CA LYS A 102 35.95 48.76 -32.34
C LYS A 102 35.81 47.36 -33.01
N GLU A 103 35.08 47.26 -34.11
CA GLU A 103 35.53 47.30 -35.53
C GLU A 103 36.40 46.08 -35.93
N THR A 104 35.98 45.31 -36.79
CA THR A 104 35.78 45.07 -38.24
C THR A 104 36.62 43.89 -38.68
N VAL A 105 36.11 43.03 -39.51
CA VAL A 105 36.39 42.87 -40.90
C VAL A 105 35.50 41.76 -41.51
N GLU A 106 34.91 42.13 -42.62
CA GLU A 106 34.09 41.40 -43.61
C GLU A 106 34.75 40.16 -44.21
N THR A 107 33.91 39.24 -44.68
CA THR A 107 33.83 38.90 -46.13
C THR A 107 32.57 38.06 -46.45
N LYS A 108 31.77 38.60 -47.36
CA LYS A 108 30.83 37.92 -48.26
C LYS A 108 31.58 37.53 -49.53
N PRO A 109 31.07 36.75 -50.54
CA PRO A 109 29.75 36.74 -51.14
C PRO A 109 29.29 35.29 -51.52
N GLU A 110 28.21 34.96 -52.14
CA GLU A 110 27.32 35.50 -53.19
C GLU A 110 26.09 34.59 -53.40
N ALA A 111 25.10 35.21 -53.87
CA ALA A 111 23.73 34.84 -54.17
C ALA A 111 23.52 33.93 -55.40
N LYS A 112 22.35 33.24 -55.46
CA LYS A 112 21.52 33.20 -56.66
C LYS A 112 20.04 33.03 -56.31
N LYS A 113 19.29 33.88 -56.98
CA LYS A 113 17.85 34.11 -57.05
C LYS A 113 17.11 32.96 -57.73
N GLU A 114 15.82 32.88 -57.46
CA GLU A 114 14.62 32.97 -58.31
C GLU A 114 13.43 32.45 -57.54
N GLU A 115 12.32 32.95 -57.44
CA GLU A 115 11.41 33.95 -57.94
C GLU A 115 10.00 33.59 -57.47
N ALA A 116 9.26 34.60 -57.22
CA ALA A 116 7.93 34.65 -56.60
C ALA A 116 6.80 34.19 -57.54
N VAL A 117 5.66 33.80 -56.92
CA VAL A 117 4.31 34.17 -57.40
C VAL A 117 3.32 34.21 -56.24
N LYS A 118 2.74 35.37 -56.02
CA LYS A 118 1.41 35.59 -55.41
C LYS A 118 0.37 35.69 -56.50
N PRO A 119 -0.93 35.37 -56.26
CA PRO A 119 -1.90 36.48 -56.26
C PRO A 119 -2.99 36.43 -55.17
N LYS A 120 -3.47 37.62 -54.89
CA LYS A 120 -4.70 38.02 -54.20
C LYS A 120 -5.87 38.11 -55.22
N PRO A 121 -7.05 38.70 -54.85
CA PRO A 121 -8.20 38.28 -54.00
C PRO A 121 -9.57 38.50 -54.75
N ALA A 122 -10.73 38.24 -54.11
CA ALA A 122 -12.06 38.89 -54.32
C ALA A 122 -13.20 37.99 -53.77
N ALA A 123 -14.35 38.37 -53.34
CA ALA A 123 -15.04 39.60 -52.97
C ALA A 123 -16.42 39.24 -52.41
N LYS A 124 -16.85 39.95 -51.38
CA LYS A 124 -18.18 40.50 -51.03
C LYS A 124 -19.50 39.80 -51.45
N LYS A 125 -20.43 39.70 -50.45
CA LYS A 125 -21.76 40.39 -50.37
C LYS A 125 -22.46 39.99 -49.04
N LYS A 126 -22.77 40.93 -48.13
CA LYS A 126 -23.96 41.81 -47.93
C LYS A 126 -25.22 40.98 -47.72
N THR A 127 -26.09 41.15 -46.74
CA THR A 127 -26.78 42.24 -46.05
C THR A 127 -27.70 41.59 -44.98
N ALA A 128 -28.31 42.12 -43.96
CA ALA A 128 -28.63 43.43 -43.43
C ALA A 128 -29.29 43.28 -42.04
N LYS A 129 -29.08 44.29 -41.17
CA LYS A 129 -30.03 45.07 -40.36
C LYS A 129 -31.14 44.36 -39.54
N ALA A 130 -31.37 44.69 -38.28
CA ALA A 130 -31.70 45.99 -37.65
C ALA A 130 -31.59 45.88 -36.12
N LYS A 131 -31.01 46.84 -35.41
CA LYS A 131 -31.62 47.99 -34.65
C LYS A 131 -32.49 47.54 -33.46
N THR A 132 -32.39 48.00 -32.26
CA THR A 132 -32.17 49.28 -31.55
C THR A 132 -32.18 48.94 -30.07
N SER A 133 -31.72 49.58 -29.04
CA SER A 133 -31.22 50.90 -28.68
C SER A 133 -30.84 50.88 -27.17
N GLU A 134 -29.72 51.50 -26.86
CA GLU A 134 -29.48 52.50 -25.82
C GLU A 134 -30.02 52.31 -24.40
N LYS A 135 -29.24 52.45 -23.34
CA LYS A 135 -28.52 53.64 -22.83
C LYS A 135 -27.58 53.32 -21.66
N LYS A 136 -26.36 53.77 -21.75
CA LYS A 136 -25.54 54.60 -20.84
C LYS A 136 -25.79 54.45 -19.31
N ALA A 137 -24.72 54.20 -18.50
CA ALA A 137 -23.69 55.21 -18.19
C ALA A 137 -22.50 54.57 -17.45
N ALA A 138 -21.34 55.07 -17.76
CA ALA A 138 -20.08 54.80 -17.13
C ALA A 138 -19.86 55.70 -15.90
N VAL A 139 -19.14 55.23 -14.88
CA VAL A 139 -18.20 56.07 -14.11
C VAL A 139 -17.03 55.20 -13.63
N LYS A 140 -15.82 55.68 -13.92
CA LYS A 140 -14.51 55.25 -13.45
C LYS A 140 -14.28 55.68 -11.99
N ALA A 141 -13.51 54.95 -11.21
CA ALA A 141 -12.26 55.45 -10.61
C ALA A 141 -11.56 54.35 -9.75
N LYS A 142 -10.30 54.21 -9.97
CA LYS A 142 -9.25 53.61 -9.09
C LYS A 142 -8.62 54.73 -8.24
N PRO A 143 -7.58 54.45 -7.45
CA PRO A 143 -7.48 53.82 -6.12
C PRO A 143 -6.85 54.79 -5.11
N VAL A 144 -6.89 54.49 -3.80
CA VAL A 144 -5.91 55.08 -2.86
C VAL A 144 -5.72 54.15 -1.66
N VAL A 145 -4.46 53.83 -1.43
CA VAL A 145 -3.84 53.23 -0.24
C VAL A 145 -3.76 54.26 0.86
N LYS A 146 -4.07 53.90 2.11
CA LYS A 146 -3.37 54.45 3.30
C LYS A 146 -3.47 53.47 4.48
N LYS A 147 -2.29 53.18 5.02
CA LYS A 147 -2.02 52.69 6.37
C LYS A 147 -2.48 53.72 7.39
N GLU A 148 -2.94 53.24 8.55
CA GLU A 148 -2.58 53.84 9.84
C GLU A 148 -2.84 52.88 11.00
N GLU A 149 -1.96 52.94 11.95
CA GLU A 149 -1.78 52.16 13.17
C GLU A 149 -2.78 52.54 14.29
N ALA A 150 -2.92 51.55 15.20
CA ALA A 150 -3.04 51.67 16.65
C ALA A 150 -4.24 52.41 17.27
N ALA A 151 -4.94 51.69 18.12
CA ALA A 151 -5.09 51.99 19.56
C ALA A 151 -6.10 51.04 20.24
N GLU A 152 -5.64 50.36 21.29
CA GLU A 152 -6.49 49.80 22.33
C GLU A 152 -7.29 50.93 23.03
N PRO A 153 -8.46 50.63 23.62
CA PRO A 153 -8.64 51.02 24.99
C PRO A 153 -9.20 49.89 25.88
N LYS A 154 -8.55 49.73 27.00
CA LYS A 154 -9.08 49.14 28.23
C LYS A 154 -10.30 49.92 28.70
N THR A 155 -11.34 49.23 29.13
CA THR A 155 -12.20 49.75 30.18
C THR A 155 -12.71 48.60 31.07
N GLU A 156 -12.45 48.82 32.34
CA GLU A 156 -12.83 48.05 33.50
C GLU A 156 -14.33 48.00 33.75
N VAL A 157 -14.77 46.83 34.28
CA VAL A 157 -15.53 46.59 35.51
C VAL A 157 -16.94 47.15 35.63
N LYS A 158 -17.85 46.25 35.92
CA LYS A 158 -18.54 46.22 37.25
C LYS A 158 -19.45 44.96 37.36
N GLU A 159 -19.10 44.16 38.36
CA GLU A 159 -20.00 43.19 38.98
C GLU A 159 -21.34 43.84 39.37
N LYS A 160 -22.41 43.13 39.11
CA LYS A 160 -23.62 43.20 39.95
C LYS A 160 -24.16 41.79 40.13
N THR A 161 -23.85 41.26 41.29
CA THR A 161 -24.58 40.18 41.94
C THR A 161 -26.04 40.51 42.14
N VAL A 162 -26.94 39.65 41.70
CA VAL A 162 -28.30 39.57 42.25
C VAL A 162 -28.58 38.11 42.58
N LYS A 163 -28.63 37.86 43.87
CA LYS A 163 -29.19 36.65 44.49
C LYS A 163 -30.72 36.65 44.33
N ALA A 164 -31.28 35.55 43.91
CA ALA A 164 -32.64 35.18 44.31
C ALA A 164 -32.75 33.66 44.42
N LYS A 165 -33.19 33.25 45.56
CA LYS A 165 -33.42 31.88 46.05
C LYS A 165 -34.83 31.37 45.60
N PRO A 166 -35.15 30.11 45.84
CA PRO A 166 -36.00 29.26 44.99
C PRO A 166 -37.46 29.20 45.48
N ALA A 167 -38.37 28.84 44.61
CA ALA A 167 -39.72 28.42 45.01
C ALA A 167 -40.05 27.07 44.34
N ALA A 168 -40.14 26.09 45.18
CA ALA A 168 -40.71 24.78 44.93
C ALA A 168 -42.23 24.90 44.69
N LYS A 169 -42.74 24.19 43.66
CA LYS A 169 -44.12 23.69 43.66
C LYS A 169 -44.10 22.25 43.15
N LYS A 170 -44.38 21.34 44.07
CA LYS A 170 -44.83 19.98 43.86
C LYS A 170 -46.17 20.01 43.10
N ALA A 171 -46.28 19.18 42.09
CA ALA A 171 -47.56 18.65 41.65
C ALA A 171 -47.43 17.14 41.60
N GLU A 172 -48.02 16.47 42.54
CA GLU A 172 -48.34 15.05 42.56
C GLU A 172 -49.36 14.76 41.48
N VAL A 173 -49.08 13.74 40.65
CA VAL A 173 -50.17 13.06 39.91
C VAL A 173 -50.02 11.56 40.17
N GLU A 174 -51.13 11.03 40.64
CA GLU A 174 -51.46 9.70 41.12
C GLU A 174 -51.01 8.59 40.19
N VAL A 175 -50.48 7.55 40.82
CA VAL A 175 -50.30 6.18 40.33
C VAL A 175 -51.66 5.47 40.30
N LYS A 176 -52.05 4.93 39.19
CA LYS A 176 -53.06 3.85 39.07
C LYS A 176 -52.46 2.69 38.28
N GLU A 177 -52.15 1.62 38.96
CA GLU A 177 -52.05 0.24 38.47
C GLU A 177 -53.43 -0.37 38.26
N PRO A 178 -53.53 -1.61 37.68
CA PRO A 178 -52.77 -2.36 36.71
C PRO A 178 -53.66 -2.91 35.56
N VAL A 179 -53.06 -3.24 34.43
CA VAL A 179 -53.75 -4.01 33.40
C VAL A 179 -53.11 -5.37 33.19
N LYS A 180 -53.95 -6.35 33.41
CA LYS A 180 -53.90 -7.79 33.32
C LYS A 180 -52.93 -8.39 32.28
N LYS A 181 -52.15 -9.38 32.74
CA LYS A 181 -51.60 -10.48 31.94
C LYS A 181 -52.69 -11.19 31.12
N VAL A 182 -52.42 -11.35 29.84
CA VAL A 182 -53.12 -12.34 29.00
C VAL A 182 -52.10 -13.45 28.72
N GLU A 183 -52.32 -14.61 29.38
CA GLU A 183 -51.70 -15.89 29.06
C GLU A 183 -52.42 -16.46 27.85
N ILE A 184 -51.71 -16.75 26.80
CA ILE A 184 -52.22 -17.60 25.69
C ILE A 184 -51.65 -19.00 25.90
N GLU A 185 -52.51 -19.89 26.45
CA GLU A 185 -52.30 -21.32 26.44
C GLU A 185 -52.45 -21.88 25.01
N THR A 186 -51.39 -22.48 24.50
CA THR A 186 -51.51 -23.42 23.38
C THR A 186 -51.35 -24.82 23.89
N LYS A 187 -52.49 -25.51 24.01
CA LYS A 187 -52.57 -26.96 24.24
C LYS A 187 -52.24 -27.71 22.95
N VAL A 188 -51.25 -28.62 23.01
CA VAL A 188 -51.08 -29.69 22.06
C VAL A 188 -51.20 -31.03 22.80
N PRO A 189 -52.07 -31.97 22.40
CA PRO A 189 -52.30 -33.17 23.16
C PRO A 189 -51.25 -34.27 22.86
N ALA A 190 -50.59 -34.77 23.88
CA ALA A 190 -49.75 -35.95 23.84
C ALA A 190 -50.58 -37.24 23.85
N LYS A 191 -50.52 -38.02 22.80
CA LYS A 191 -50.97 -39.43 22.82
C LYS A 191 -49.81 -40.32 23.25
N LYS A 192 -49.90 -40.83 24.45
CA LYS A 192 -49.12 -41.99 24.94
C LYS A 192 -49.60 -43.25 24.29
N VAL A 193 -48.73 -43.99 23.62
CA VAL A 193 -48.92 -45.42 23.30
C VAL A 193 -47.82 -46.16 24.03
N ALA A 194 -48.25 -46.99 24.97
CA ALA A 194 -47.43 -47.96 25.68
C ALA A 194 -47.21 -49.18 24.80
N VAL A 195 -45.96 -49.61 24.61
CA VAL A 195 -45.65 -50.91 24.05
C VAL A 195 -44.83 -51.69 25.07
N LYS A 196 -45.36 -52.84 25.43
CA LYS A 196 -44.75 -53.85 26.29
C LYS A 196 -43.47 -54.41 25.71
N ALA A 197 -42.52 -54.67 26.58
CA ALA A 197 -41.32 -55.42 26.31
C ALA A 197 -41.66 -56.96 26.32
N GLU A 198 -41.21 -57.65 25.28
CA GLU A 198 -40.96 -59.11 25.30
C GLU A 198 -39.60 -59.42 24.66
N ALA A 199 -38.78 -60.16 25.35
CA ALA A 199 -37.40 -60.51 25.00
C ALA A 199 -37.35 -61.85 24.18
N PRO A 200 -36.17 -62.28 23.71
CA PRO A 200 -35.92 -62.61 22.29
C PRO A 200 -35.87 -64.06 21.96
N SER A 201 -36.11 -64.40 20.72
CA SER A 201 -35.76 -65.72 20.15
C SER A 201 -34.70 -65.52 19.03
N LYS A 202 -33.67 -66.35 19.14
CA LYS A 202 -32.56 -66.49 18.16
C LYS A 202 -33.09 -66.95 16.81
N LYS A 203 -32.71 -66.28 15.73
CA LYS A 203 -32.50 -66.88 14.42
C LYS A 203 -31.47 -66.12 13.60
N GLU A 204 -30.54 -66.91 13.14
CA GLU A 204 -29.68 -66.88 11.94
C GLU A 204 -29.26 -65.56 11.28
N VAL A 205 -27.95 -65.44 11.20
CA VAL A 205 -27.12 -64.49 10.49
C VAL A 205 -27.36 -64.67 8.97
N ALA A 206 -27.85 -63.60 8.31
CA ALA A 206 -27.69 -63.36 6.88
C ALA A 206 -26.79 -62.20 6.69
N GLU A 207 -25.77 -62.37 5.86
CA GLU A 207 -24.77 -61.33 5.51
C GLU A 207 -25.46 -60.09 4.94
N PRO A 208 -24.99 -58.87 5.28
CA PRO A 208 -25.52 -57.64 4.69
C PRO A 208 -24.98 -57.48 3.27
N GLN A 209 -25.87 -57.50 2.29
CA GLN A 209 -25.61 -57.01 0.95
C GLN A 209 -25.18 -55.55 1.04
N THR A 210 -24.00 -55.27 0.53
CA THR A 210 -23.45 -53.90 0.34
C THR A 210 -24.44 -53.07 -0.48
N ALA A 211 -25.13 -52.14 0.18
CA ALA A 211 -25.84 -51.06 -0.48
C ALA A 211 -24.78 -50.20 -1.22
N VAL A 212 -24.82 -50.30 -2.54
CA VAL A 212 -24.11 -49.34 -3.41
C VAL A 212 -24.68 -47.98 -3.08
N LYS A 213 -23.86 -47.13 -2.39
CA LYS A 213 -24.13 -45.71 -2.34
C LYS A 213 -24.06 -45.20 -3.78
N GLN A 214 -25.21 -44.89 -4.34
CA GLN A 214 -25.23 -44.02 -5.51
C GLN A 214 -24.63 -42.69 -5.07
N ASP A 215 -23.42 -42.39 -5.56
CA ASP A 215 -22.86 -41.05 -5.52
C ASP A 215 -23.81 -40.17 -6.34
N ILE A 216 -24.64 -39.39 -5.65
CA ILE A 216 -25.35 -38.27 -6.23
C ILE A 216 -24.21 -37.30 -6.64
N PRO A 217 -24.05 -37.00 -7.94
CA PRO A 217 -23.07 -35.99 -8.31
C PRO A 217 -23.43 -34.72 -7.56
N MET A 218 -22.53 -34.22 -6.70
CA MET A 218 -22.66 -32.88 -6.18
C MET A 218 -22.64 -31.93 -7.39
N GLU A 219 -23.75 -31.30 -7.65
CA GLU A 219 -23.87 -30.24 -8.64
C GLU A 219 -22.76 -29.21 -8.34
N GLN A 220 -21.80 -29.08 -9.23
CA GLN A 220 -20.76 -28.07 -9.07
C GLN A 220 -21.45 -26.69 -9.10
N PRO A 221 -21.11 -25.80 -8.17
CA PRO A 221 -21.71 -24.46 -8.15
C PRO A 221 -21.50 -23.79 -9.51
N ASP A 222 -22.54 -23.18 -10.06
CA ASP A 222 -22.43 -22.38 -11.28
C ASP A 222 -21.56 -21.16 -10.97
N LEU A 223 -20.32 -21.23 -11.41
CA LEU A 223 -19.35 -20.14 -11.22
C LEU A 223 -19.52 -19.00 -12.24
N GLY A 224 -20.53 -19.10 -13.14
CA GLY A 224 -20.82 -18.09 -14.15
C GLY A 224 -19.76 -17.97 -15.26
N PRO A 225 -19.78 -16.90 -16.08
CA PRO A 225 -18.98 -16.78 -17.27
C PRO A 225 -17.47 -16.78 -17.00
N ARG A 226 -16.71 -17.58 -17.77
CA ARG A 226 -15.25 -17.60 -17.74
C ARG A 226 -14.66 -16.35 -18.42
N ARG A 227 -13.63 -15.76 -17.85
CA ARG A 227 -12.82 -14.66 -18.41
C ARG A 227 -11.34 -14.89 -18.15
N SER A 228 -10.50 -14.31 -19.02
CA SER A 228 -9.06 -14.32 -18.86
C SER A 228 -8.55 -12.92 -18.48
N VAL A 229 -7.70 -12.82 -17.45
CA VAL A 229 -7.24 -11.56 -16.89
C VAL A 229 -5.73 -11.58 -16.71
N ALA A 230 -5.02 -10.59 -17.30
CA ALA A 230 -3.63 -10.31 -17.04
C ALA A 230 -3.51 -9.21 -15.99
N PHE A 231 -3.02 -9.51 -14.80
CA PHE A 231 -2.63 -8.55 -13.79
C PHE A 231 -1.22 -8.05 -14.08
N ILE A 232 -1.01 -6.74 -14.17
CA ILE A 232 0.30 -6.13 -14.40
C ILE A 232 0.60 -5.17 -13.25
N GLY A 233 1.64 -5.48 -12.47
CA GLY A 233 2.03 -4.68 -11.32
C GLY A 233 3.50 -4.85 -10.94
N SER A 234 3.95 -4.01 -10.02
CA SER A 234 5.36 -3.93 -9.63
C SER A 234 5.73 -4.75 -8.41
N GLU A 235 4.76 -5.24 -7.65
CA GLU A 235 4.96 -6.06 -6.45
C GLU A 235 3.92 -7.19 -6.40
N CYS A 236 4.28 -8.30 -5.76
CA CYS A 236 3.38 -9.40 -5.42
C CYS A 236 4.01 -10.24 -4.30
N TYR A 237 3.34 -10.42 -3.18
CA TYR A 237 3.74 -11.37 -2.15
C TYR A 237 3.61 -12.80 -2.69
N PRO A 238 4.52 -13.75 -2.41
CA PRO A 238 5.67 -13.63 -1.52
C PRO A 238 6.99 -13.28 -2.25
N PHE A 239 6.94 -12.86 -3.51
CA PHE A 239 8.14 -12.61 -4.32
C PHE A 239 8.80 -11.28 -3.96
N VAL A 240 8.01 -10.22 -3.91
CA VAL A 240 8.43 -8.87 -3.52
C VAL A 240 7.25 -8.11 -2.94
N LYS A 241 7.46 -7.44 -1.79
CA LYS A 241 6.42 -6.66 -1.10
C LYS A 241 7.06 -5.47 -0.39
N THR A 242 6.56 -4.29 -0.67
CA THR A 242 6.91 -3.05 0.03
C THR A 242 5.69 -2.38 0.67
N GLY A 243 4.48 -2.78 0.25
CA GLY A 243 3.22 -2.21 0.71
C GLY A 243 2.00 -3.10 0.45
N GLY A 244 0.81 -2.51 0.58
CA GLY A 244 -0.46 -3.22 0.38
C GLY A 244 -0.72 -3.68 -1.06
N LEU A 245 -0.04 -3.08 -2.05
CA LEU A 245 -0.11 -3.53 -3.45
C LEU A 245 0.34 -4.99 -3.57
N GLY A 246 1.44 -5.36 -2.90
CA GLY A 246 1.95 -6.74 -2.91
C GLY A 246 0.94 -7.74 -2.35
N ASP A 247 0.17 -7.37 -1.31
CA ASP A 247 -0.91 -8.21 -0.76
C ASP A 247 -2.05 -8.38 -1.76
N VAL A 248 -2.49 -7.31 -2.41
CA VAL A 248 -3.57 -7.36 -3.41
C VAL A 248 -3.18 -8.20 -4.61
N MET A 249 -1.97 -8.00 -5.16
CA MET A 249 -1.46 -8.76 -6.31
C MET A 249 -1.26 -10.25 -6.03
N SER A 250 -1.18 -10.64 -4.76
CA SER A 250 -1.15 -12.04 -4.32
C SER A 250 -2.56 -12.62 -4.14
N ALA A 251 -3.40 -11.94 -3.36
CA ALA A 251 -4.64 -12.54 -2.86
C ALA A 251 -5.83 -12.43 -3.84
N LEU A 252 -5.98 -11.29 -4.53
CA LEU A 252 -7.08 -11.09 -5.49
C LEU A 252 -6.99 -12.05 -6.69
N PRO A 253 -5.83 -12.27 -7.35
CA PRO A 253 -5.69 -13.26 -8.41
C PRO A 253 -6.11 -14.67 -7.99
N LYS A 254 -5.69 -15.12 -6.80
CA LYS A 254 -6.07 -16.43 -6.25
C LYS A 254 -7.57 -16.54 -5.98
N ALA A 255 -8.19 -15.48 -5.45
CA ALA A 255 -9.63 -15.45 -5.24
C ALA A 255 -10.42 -15.47 -6.56
N LEU A 256 -9.95 -14.79 -7.60
CA LEU A 256 -10.56 -14.78 -8.93
C LEU A 256 -10.39 -16.12 -9.64
N ALA A 257 -9.26 -16.79 -9.50
CA ALA A 257 -9.06 -18.14 -10.06
C ALA A 257 -10.10 -19.13 -9.50
N LYS A 258 -10.42 -19.02 -8.21
CA LYS A 258 -11.50 -19.82 -7.57
C LYS A 258 -12.90 -19.51 -8.16
N LEU A 259 -13.07 -18.36 -8.82
CA LEU A 259 -14.32 -17.92 -9.45
C LEU A 259 -14.38 -18.19 -10.96
N ASN A 260 -13.64 -19.16 -11.49
CA ASN A 260 -13.61 -19.52 -12.90
C ASN A 260 -13.00 -18.44 -13.83
N LEU A 261 -11.94 -17.75 -13.38
CA LEU A 261 -11.14 -16.87 -14.22
C LEU A 261 -9.77 -17.51 -14.51
N ASP A 262 -9.29 -17.33 -15.74
CA ASP A 262 -7.90 -17.63 -16.10
C ASP A 262 -7.05 -16.42 -15.75
N VAL A 263 -6.19 -16.55 -14.74
CA VAL A 263 -5.44 -15.42 -14.22
C VAL A 263 -3.94 -15.60 -14.44
N LYS A 264 -3.33 -14.61 -15.08
CA LYS A 264 -1.88 -14.42 -15.12
C LYS A 264 -1.49 -13.15 -14.37
N VAL A 265 -0.39 -13.22 -13.61
CA VAL A 265 0.21 -12.08 -12.93
C VAL A 265 1.57 -11.81 -13.55
N ILE A 266 1.79 -10.60 -14.07
CA ILE A 266 3.02 -10.21 -14.74
C ILE A 266 3.79 -9.25 -13.85
N LEU A 267 5.06 -9.58 -13.57
CA LEU A 267 5.92 -8.89 -12.61
C LEU A 267 7.30 -8.64 -13.20
N PRO A 268 8.04 -7.61 -12.75
CA PRO A 268 9.48 -7.55 -12.99
C PRO A 268 10.21 -8.67 -12.24
N ARG A 269 11.19 -9.30 -12.90
CA ARG A 269 12.07 -10.26 -12.24
C ARG A 269 13.18 -9.54 -11.46
N TYR A 270 12.82 -8.94 -10.32
CA TYR A 270 13.82 -8.28 -9.49
C TYR A 270 14.83 -9.26 -8.89
N LYS A 271 16.08 -8.81 -8.77
CA LYS A 271 17.14 -9.59 -8.13
C LYS A 271 16.88 -9.90 -6.64
N CYS A 272 16.09 -9.04 -5.96
CA CYS A 272 15.72 -9.23 -4.56
C CYS A 272 14.68 -10.34 -4.32
N ILE A 273 14.06 -10.91 -5.36
CA ILE A 273 13.16 -12.07 -5.23
C ILE A 273 13.93 -13.20 -4.54
N PRO A 274 13.36 -13.82 -3.46
CA PRO A 274 14.07 -14.89 -2.76
C PRO A 274 14.44 -16.04 -3.66
N GLN A 275 15.69 -16.55 -3.52
CA GLN A 275 16.27 -17.58 -4.39
C GLN A 275 15.40 -18.84 -4.49
N LYS A 276 14.74 -19.25 -3.40
CA LYS A 276 13.82 -20.41 -3.37
C LYS A 276 12.67 -20.34 -4.39
N TYR A 277 12.28 -19.12 -4.82
CA TYR A 277 11.30 -18.91 -5.89
C TYR A 277 11.98 -18.84 -7.25
N GLN A 278 13.11 -18.13 -7.36
CA GLN A 278 13.84 -18.03 -8.61
C GLN A 278 14.28 -19.40 -9.17
N GLU A 279 14.67 -20.34 -8.29
CA GLU A 279 15.06 -21.71 -8.65
C GLU A 279 13.91 -22.57 -9.18
N LYS A 280 12.66 -22.17 -8.91
CA LYS A 280 11.45 -22.87 -9.38
C LYS A 280 10.85 -22.25 -10.65
N MET A 281 11.39 -21.12 -11.09
CA MET A 281 10.92 -20.46 -12.31
C MET A 281 11.37 -21.22 -13.54
N GLU A 282 10.45 -21.44 -14.48
CA GLU A 282 10.70 -22.08 -15.76
C GLU A 282 10.92 -21.04 -16.85
N TYR A 283 11.96 -21.20 -17.65
CA TYR A 283 12.21 -20.32 -18.80
C TYR A 283 11.21 -20.60 -19.92
N ARG A 284 10.46 -19.57 -20.35
CA ARG A 284 9.43 -19.68 -21.40
C ARG A 284 9.85 -19.11 -22.75
N GLY A 285 10.95 -18.36 -22.80
CA GLY A 285 11.49 -17.80 -24.00
C GLY A 285 12.03 -16.39 -23.84
N SER A 286 12.60 -15.85 -24.91
CA SER A 286 13.07 -14.48 -24.96
C SER A 286 13.06 -13.92 -26.36
N PHE A 287 12.99 -12.60 -26.45
CA PHE A 287 13.02 -11.84 -27.70
C PHE A 287 13.63 -10.45 -27.47
N TYR A 288 13.74 -9.68 -28.51
CA TYR A 288 14.14 -8.27 -28.44
C TYR A 288 13.03 -7.39 -28.95
N MET A 289 12.82 -6.24 -28.32
CA MET A 289 11.81 -5.25 -28.69
C MET A 289 12.39 -3.85 -28.75
N ASP A 290 11.76 -2.98 -29.58
CA ASP A 290 11.97 -1.53 -29.50
C ASP A 290 11.33 -0.99 -28.21
N LEU A 291 12.05 -0.16 -27.46
CA LEU A 291 11.48 0.56 -26.32
C LEU A 291 11.15 2.00 -26.71
N CYS A 292 12.16 2.71 -27.13
CA CYS A 292 12.11 4.11 -27.53
C CYS A 292 12.63 4.29 -28.97
N ALA A 293 12.49 5.49 -29.52
CA ALA A 293 12.86 5.78 -30.93
C ALA A 293 14.40 5.94 -31.13
N ASP A 294 15.22 5.25 -30.33
CA ASP A 294 16.69 5.29 -30.42
C ASP A 294 17.28 4.20 -31.31
N GLY A 295 16.44 3.30 -31.84
CA GLY A 295 16.85 2.16 -32.65
C GLY A 295 17.55 1.04 -31.86
N LYS A 296 17.63 1.13 -30.52
CA LYS A 296 18.17 0.09 -29.67
C LYS A 296 17.11 -0.99 -29.44
N GLN A 297 17.56 -2.24 -29.53
CA GLN A 297 16.74 -3.40 -29.20
C GLN A 297 17.00 -3.82 -27.75
N TYR A 298 15.93 -3.92 -26.98
CA TYR A 298 15.97 -4.27 -25.56
C TYR A 298 15.58 -5.74 -25.39
N TYR A 299 16.39 -6.48 -24.64
CA TYR A 299 16.13 -7.87 -24.31
C TYR A 299 14.90 -8.00 -23.43
N VAL A 300 14.05 -9.01 -23.69
CA VAL A 300 12.92 -9.42 -22.85
C VAL A 300 13.00 -10.92 -22.66
N GLY A 301 13.28 -11.37 -21.45
CA GLY A 301 13.16 -12.76 -21.04
C GLY A 301 11.84 -12.98 -20.28
N ILE A 302 11.32 -14.22 -20.34
CA ILE A 302 10.10 -14.63 -19.65
C ILE A 302 10.40 -15.83 -18.80
N MET A 303 10.21 -15.70 -17.48
CA MET A 303 10.29 -16.78 -16.52
C MET A 303 8.90 -17.01 -15.93
N GLU A 304 8.42 -18.25 -15.87
CA GLU A 304 7.08 -18.60 -15.38
C GLU A 304 7.17 -19.37 -14.06
N TYR A 305 6.27 -19.06 -13.15
CA TYR A 305 6.03 -19.79 -11.90
C TYR A 305 4.53 -20.01 -11.73
N GLN A 306 4.12 -21.15 -11.18
CA GLN A 306 2.70 -21.45 -10.97
C GLN A 306 2.43 -21.84 -9.52
N GLU A 307 1.39 -21.24 -8.93
CA GLU A 307 0.93 -21.54 -7.58
C GLU A 307 -0.55 -21.19 -7.43
N ASP A 308 -1.31 -22.01 -6.72
CA ASP A 308 -2.72 -21.79 -6.34
C ASP A 308 -3.66 -21.44 -7.52
N GLY A 309 -3.41 -22.04 -8.70
CA GLY A 309 -4.22 -21.82 -9.91
C GLY A 309 -3.92 -20.52 -10.62
N VAL A 310 -2.88 -19.77 -10.20
CA VAL A 310 -2.39 -18.53 -10.83
C VAL A 310 -1.07 -18.80 -11.53
N VAL A 311 -0.91 -18.25 -12.74
CA VAL A 311 0.36 -18.25 -13.48
C VAL A 311 1.05 -16.90 -13.28
N TYR A 312 2.31 -16.93 -12.85
CA TYR A 312 3.14 -15.75 -12.64
C TYR A 312 4.22 -15.69 -13.72
N ASP A 313 4.13 -14.70 -14.61
CA ASP A 313 5.13 -14.42 -15.64
C ASP A 313 6.06 -13.29 -15.18
N PHE A 314 7.36 -13.56 -15.04
CA PHE A 314 8.37 -12.59 -14.65
C PHE A 314 9.12 -12.09 -15.87
N ILE A 315 9.09 -10.78 -16.06
CA ILE A 315 9.87 -10.12 -17.12
C ILE A 315 11.32 -9.98 -16.67
N ASP A 316 12.20 -10.70 -17.35
CA ASP A 316 13.63 -10.76 -17.06
C ASP A 316 14.42 -9.78 -17.92
N ASN A 317 15.14 -8.88 -17.25
CA ASN A 317 16.09 -7.96 -17.86
C ASN A 317 17.06 -7.41 -16.81
N ASP A 318 18.35 -7.76 -16.95
CA ASP A 318 19.39 -7.34 -16.01
C ASP A 318 19.63 -5.82 -16.02
N GLU A 319 19.40 -5.13 -17.14
CA GLU A 319 19.61 -3.69 -17.25
C GLU A 319 18.65 -2.91 -16.32
N PHE A 320 17.42 -3.39 -16.15
CA PHE A 320 16.38 -2.69 -15.39
C PHE A 320 16.09 -3.28 -14.00
N PHE A 321 16.31 -4.59 -13.78
CA PHE A 321 15.81 -5.28 -12.57
C PHE A 321 16.88 -5.93 -11.72
N SER A 322 18.17 -5.90 -12.13
CA SER A 322 19.24 -6.57 -11.39
C SER A 322 19.87 -5.73 -10.28
N TRP A 323 19.48 -4.48 -10.11
CA TRP A 323 20.10 -3.55 -9.18
C TRP A 323 19.04 -2.72 -8.42
N GLY A 324 19.42 -2.31 -7.19
CA GLY A 324 18.57 -1.50 -6.34
C GLY A 324 17.36 -2.24 -5.76
N ASP A 325 16.56 -1.49 -5.04
CA ASP A 325 15.26 -1.91 -4.55
C ASP A 325 14.20 -1.81 -5.67
N PRO A 326 13.03 -2.42 -5.52
CA PRO A 326 11.92 -2.29 -6.47
C PRO A 326 11.59 -0.83 -6.81
N TYR A 327 11.66 0.05 -5.82
CA TYR A 327 11.51 1.50 -5.97
C TYR A 327 12.75 2.21 -5.47
N THR A 328 13.30 3.11 -6.29
CA THR A 328 14.53 3.84 -6.00
C THR A 328 14.29 5.36 -6.04
N ASN A 329 14.37 5.94 -7.21
CA ASN A 329 14.08 7.33 -7.49
C ASN A 329 13.49 7.45 -8.89
N LEU A 330 12.81 8.56 -9.20
CA LEU A 330 12.12 8.70 -10.49
C LEU A 330 13.05 8.72 -11.70
N ILE A 331 14.33 9.07 -11.55
CA ILE A 331 15.30 9.07 -12.67
C ILE A 331 15.49 7.64 -13.17
N ASP A 332 15.60 6.69 -12.26
CA ASP A 332 15.82 5.28 -12.57
C ASP A 332 14.49 4.53 -12.78
N ASP A 333 13.46 4.90 -12.03
CA ASP A 333 12.17 4.20 -12.05
C ASP A 333 11.33 4.54 -13.31
N ILE A 334 11.44 5.75 -13.87
CA ILE A 334 10.72 6.09 -15.12
C ILE A 334 11.16 5.18 -16.29
N PRO A 335 12.47 5.04 -16.62
CA PRO A 335 12.91 4.07 -17.64
C PRO A 335 12.48 2.64 -17.34
N LYS A 336 12.65 2.21 -16.08
CA LYS A 336 12.31 0.86 -15.59
C LYS A 336 10.84 0.51 -15.88
N PHE A 337 9.90 1.39 -15.50
CA PHE A 337 8.48 1.10 -15.63
C PHE A 337 7.92 1.43 -17.03
N CYS A 338 8.55 2.31 -17.80
CA CYS A 338 8.30 2.42 -19.25
C CYS A 338 8.63 1.11 -19.95
N TYR A 339 9.82 0.54 -19.66
CA TYR A 339 10.24 -0.75 -20.21
C TYR A 339 9.28 -1.86 -19.75
N PHE A 340 9.03 -1.98 -18.44
CA PHE A 340 8.19 -3.05 -17.87
C PHE A 340 6.79 -3.10 -18.50
N GLY A 341 6.10 -1.96 -18.57
CA GLY A 341 4.75 -1.90 -19.13
C GLY A 341 4.68 -2.35 -20.58
N LYS A 342 5.66 -1.95 -21.41
CA LYS A 342 5.75 -2.36 -22.83
C LYS A 342 6.14 -3.83 -22.97
N ALA A 343 7.13 -4.30 -22.18
CA ALA A 343 7.60 -5.67 -22.19
C ALA A 343 6.53 -6.67 -21.72
N ALA A 344 5.69 -6.29 -20.75
CA ALA A 344 4.57 -7.13 -20.28
C ALA A 344 3.59 -7.44 -21.42
N LEU A 345 3.20 -6.43 -22.22
CA LEU A 345 2.32 -6.64 -23.37
C LEU A 345 3.00 -7.43 -24.49
N ALA A 346 4.27 -7.14 -24.74
CA ALA A 346 5.06 -7.87 -25.75
C ALA A 346 5.22 -9.34 -25.36
N ALA A 347 5.39 -9.66 -24.08
CA ALA A 347 5.47 -11.02 -23.54
C ALA A 347 4.14 -11.79 -23.74
N LEU A 348 3.00 -11.15 -23.44
CA LEU A 348 1.67 -11.74 -23.70
C LEU A 348 1.49 -12.08 -25.18
N ASN A 349 1.90 -11.18 -26.06
CA ASN A 349 1.82 -11.39 -27.50
C ASN A 349 2.79 -12.49 -27.98
N TYR A 350 4.00 -12.57 -27.40
CA TYR A 350 4.99 -13.62 -27.69
C TYR A 350 4.50 -15.00 -27.25
N LEU A 351 3.81 -15.09 -26.10
CA LEU A 351 3.24 -16.33 -25.57
C LEU A 351 1.93 -16.72 -26.26
N ASP A 352 1.45 -15.95 -27.24
CA ASP A 352 0.15 -16.12 -27.92
C ASP A 352 -1.02 -16.23 -26.91
N TRP A 353 -0.94 -15.48 -25.81
CA TRP A 353 -1.98 -15.44 -24.79
C TRP A 353 -2.69 -14.09 -24.78
N THR A 354 -3.93 -14.07 -25.24
CA THR A 354 -4.73 -12.85 -25.36
C THR A 354 -5.77 -12.80 -24.25
N PRO A 355 -5.58 -11.93 -23.24
CA PRO A 355 -6.56 -11.76 -22.17
C PRO A 355 -7.81 -11.01 -22.62
N ASP A 356 -8.95 -11.28 -22.00
CA ASP A 356 -10.14 -10.44 -22.09
C ASP A 356 -9.87 -9.07 -21.42
N ILE A 357 -9.17 -9.10 -20.26
CA ILE A 357 -8.87 -7.93 -19.43
C ILE A 357 -7.35 -7.84 -19.21
N VAL A 358 -6.82 -6.64 -19.36
CA VAL A 358 -5.51 -6.24 -18.83
C VAL A 358 -5.76 -5.32 -17.64
N HIS A 359 -5.45 -5.79 -16.43
CA HIS A 359 -5.66 -5.09 -15.18
C HIS A 359 -4.33 -4.54 -14.64
N CYS A 360 -4.15 -3.24 -14.69
CA CYS A 360 -2.95 -2.52 -14.32
C CYS A 360 -3.05 -1.96 -12.92
N HIS A 361 -1.92 -1.91 -12.20
CA HIS A 361 -1.90 -1.46 -10.81
C HIS A 361 -0.90 -0.32 -10.61
N ASP A 362 -1.41 0.83 -10.12
CA ASP A 362 -0.69 2.08 -9.84
C ASP A 362 0.08 2.65 -11.04
N TRP A 363 0.86 3.71 -10.79
CA TRP A 363 1.58 4.45 -11.83
C TRP A 363 2.63 3.61 -12.57
N GLN A 364 3.18 2.59 -11.93
CA GLN A 364 4.18 1.70 -12.51
C GLN A 364 3.66 0.91 -13.72
N ALA A 365 2.37 0.63 -13.74
CA ALA A 365 1.70 -0.04 -14.86
C ALA A 365 0.78 0.89 -15.66
N ALA A 366 0.72 2.18 -15.33
CA ALA A 366 -0.25 3.11 -15.91
C ALA A 366 -0.03 3.43 -17.40
N LEU A 367 1.15 3.17 -17.96
CA LEU A 367 1.37 3.31 -19.41
C LEU A 367 0.81 2.14 -20.22
N VAL A 368 0.50 1.01 -19.61
CA VAL A 368 -0.03 -0.18 -20.31
C VAL A 368 -1.32 0.13 -21.06
N PRO A 369 -2.34 0.81 -20.51
CA PRO A 369 -3.52 1.23 -21.25
C PRO A 369 -3.22 2.08 -22.50
N LEU A 370 -2.20 2.95 -22.43
CA LEU A 370 -1.76 3.74 -23.57
C LEU A 370 -1.11 2.84 -24.63
N TYR A 371 -0.20 1.96 -24.22
CA TYR A 371 0.46 1.02 -25.13
C TYR A 371 -0.53 0.12 -25.86
N LEU A 372 -1.58 -0.37 -25.18
CA LEU A 372 -2.64 -1.17 -25.82
C LEU A 372 -3.30 -0.43 -26.98
N ARG A 373 -3.47 0.89 -26.92
CA ARG A 373 -4.18 1.71 -27.90
C ARG A 373 -3.25 2.43 -28.89
N THR A 374 -1.94 2.33 -28.69
CA THR A 374 -0.92 2.94 -29.55
C THR A 374 -0.01 1.88 -30.16
N CYS A 375 0.96 1.37 -29.39
CA CYS A 375 1.99 0.47 -29.89
C CYS A 375 1.48 -0.95 -30.20
N PHE A 376 0.37 -1.39 -29.58
CA PHE A 376 -0.19 -2.74 -29.71
C PHE A 376 -1.58 -2.77 -30.36
N SER A 377 -2.08 -1.64 -30.89
CA SER A 377 -3.44 -1.52 -31.44
C SER A 377 -3.76 -2.57 -32.52
N ASP A 378 -2.78 -2.96 -33.32
CA ASP A 378 -2.91 -3.89 -34.42
C ASP A 378 -2.62 -5.35 -34.05
N THR A 379 -2.36 -5.62 -32.75
CA THR A 379 -2.12 -6.97 -32.23
C THR A 379 -3.38 -7.57 -31.57
N ASN A 380 -3.36 -8.87 -31.31
CA ASN A 380 -4.46 -9.51 -30.57
C ASN A 380 -4.58 -8.96 -29.14
N VAL A 381 -3.44 -8.74 -28.46
CA VAL A 381 -3.41 -8.16 -27.10
C VAL A 381 -4.00 -6.75 -27.07
N GLY A 382 -3.84 -5.96 -28.14
CA GLY A 382 -4.41 -4.61 -28.26
C GLY A 382 -5.95 -4.56 -28.18
N ARG A 383 -6.65 -5.71 -28.33
CA ARG A 383 -8.11 -5.80 -28.20
C ARG A 383 -8.58 -5.90 -26.75
N ALA A 384 -7.70 -6.23 -25.81
CA ALA A 384 -8.04 -6.39 -24.41
C ALA A 384 -8.63 -5.11 -23.80
N ILE A 385 -9.53 -5.28 -22.87
CA ILE A 385 -10.10 -4.19 -22.08
C ILE A 385 -9.11 -3.80 -20.98
N ALA A 386 -8.80 -2.51 -20.87
CA ALA A 386 -7.89 -2.00 -19.87
C ALA A 386 -8.64 -1.57 -18.60
N VAL A 387 -8.22 -2.11 -17.46
CA VAL A 387 -8.63 -1.67 -16.11
C VAL A 387 -7.40 -1.15 -15.39
N LEU A 388 -7.53 -0.05 -14.65
CA LEU A 388 -6.47 0.53 -13.84
C LEU A 388 -6.94 0.66 -12.40
N THR A 389 -6.23 0.03 -11.44
CA THR A 389 -6.46 0.24 -10.00
C THR A 389 -5.48 1.26 -9.45
N ILE A 390 -6.01 2.27 -8.77
CA ILE A 390 -5.25 3.27 -8.01
C ILE A 390 -5.25 2.83 -6.55
N HIS A 391 -4.08 2.36 -6.05
CA HIS A 391 -3.91 1.98 -4.64
C HIS A 391 -3.56 3.20 -3.79
N ASN A 392 -2.78 4.14 -4.32
CA ASN A 392 -2.46 5.39 -3.64
C ASN A 392 -2.19 6.52 -4.66
N LEU A 393 -3.13 7.44 -4.78
CA LEU A 393 -3.09 8.55 -5.73
C LEU A 393 -1.91 9.51 -5.53
N ARG A 394 -1.29 9.51 -4.36
CA ARG A 394 -0.09 10.32 -4.08
C ARG A 394 1.09 9.98 -4.99
N PHE A 395 1.16 8.75 -5.49
CA PHE A 395 2.23 8.29 -6.36
C PHE A 395 1.73 8.23 -7.81
N GLN A 396 2.25 9.11 -8.68
CA GLN A 396 1.67 9.34 -10.01
C GLN A 396 2.66 9.15 -11.16
N GLY A 397 3.96 8.96 -10.88
CA GLY A 397 4.97 8.90 -11.94
C GLY A 397 5.07 10.22 -12.71
N VAL A 398 5.14 11.35 -11.99
CA VAL A 398 5.30 12.69 -12.57
C VAL A 398 6.79 12.98 -12.75
N TYR A 399 7.19 13.23 -13.97
CA TYR A 399 8.58 13.56 -14.30
C TYR A 399 8.69 14.39 -15.59
N ASP A 400 9.92 14.86 -15.89
CA ASP A 400 10.17 15.61 -17.12
C ASP A 400 9.54 14.98 -18.37
N ARG A 401 8.74 15.75 -19.08
CA ARG A 401 7.99 15.31 -20.27
C ARG A 401 8.87 14.65 -21.32
N LYS A 402 10.06 15.22 -21.60
CA LYS A 402 10.93 14.69 -22.67
C LYS A 402 11.53 13.33 -22.27
N THR A 403 11.83 13.15 -20.98
CA THR A 403 12.32 11.89 -20.43
C THR A 403 11.26 10.81 -20.53
N ILE A 404 10.02 11.08 -20.08
CA ILE A 404 8.91 10.13 -20.20
C ILE A 404 8.62 9.83 -21.68
N GLN A 405 8.57 10.87 -22.53
CA GLN A 405 8.32 10.71 -23.96
C GLN A 405 9.39 9.85 -24.64
N TYR A 406 10.67 10.10 -24.33
CA TYR A 406 11.79 9.33 -24.87
C TYR A 406 11.70 7.85 -24.44
N TRP A 407 11.59 7.57 -23.14
CA TRP A 407 11.60 6.20 -22.64
C TRP A 407 10.34 5.40 -22.94
N SER A 408 9.19 6.06 -23.00
CA SER A 408 7.93 5.37 -23.32
C SER A 408 7.81 5.04 -24.83
N GLY A 409 8.47 5.80 -25.70
CA GLY A 409 8.27 5.69 -27.14
C GLY A 409 6.84 5.95 -27.60
N LEU A 410 6.04 6.62 -26.78
CA LEU A 410 4.65 6.98 -27.08
C LEU A 410 4.59 8.14 -28.08
N PRO A 411 3.58 8.18 -28.96
CA PRO A 411 3.44 9.24 -29.94
C PRO A 411 3.12 10.60 -29.33
N ASP A 412 3.55 11.68 -29.98
CA ASP A 412 3.40 13.07 -29.49
C ASP A 412 1.97 13.44 -29.11
N TYR A 413 0.97 12.90 -29.79
CA TYR A 413 -0.43 13.28 -29.56
C TYR A 413 -0.97 12.90 -28.20
N VAL A 414 -0.35 11.94 -27.47
CA VAL A 414 -0.76 11.62 -26.10
C VAL A 414 -0.21 12.62 -25.07
N PHE A 415 0.82 13.39 -25.44
CA PHE A 415 1.42 14.41 -24.57
C PHE A 415 0.68 15.76 -24.69
N ASN A 416 -0.58 15.76 -24.31
CA ASN A 416 -1.46 16.92 -24.28
C ASN A 416 -2.09 17.09 -22.87
N LYS A 417 -2.73 18.25 -22.61
CA LYS A 417 -3.30 18.62 -21.31
C LYS A 417 -4.41 17.68 -20.82
N ASP A 418 -5.14 17.04 -21.73
CA ASP A 418 -6.29 16.18 -21.43
C ASP A 418 -5.86 14.72 -21.22
N CYS A 419 -4.55 14.41 -21.38
CA CYS A 419 -3.99 13.07 -21.21
C CYS A 419 -2.76 13.09 -20.28
N MET A 420 -1.54 13.21 -20.81
CA MET A 420 -0.33 13.02 -20.01
C MET A 420 0.28 14.29 -19.45
N ILE A 421 -0.04 15.48 -19.95
CA ILE A 421 0.61 16.71 -19.48
C ILE A 421 0.06 17.12 -18.12
N GLN A 422 0.97 17.19 -17.13
CA GLN A 422 0.67 17.71 -15.79
C GLN A 422 0.82 19.23 -15.75
N ASN A 423 1.93 19.72 -16.28
CA ASN A 423 2.23 21.13 -16.42
C ASN A 423 3.09 21.35 -17.69
N TRP A 424 3.57 22.53 -17.93
CA TRP A 424 4.34 22.84 -19.15
C TRP A 424 5.69 22.10 -19.27
N LEU A 425 6.25 21.59 -18.14
CA LEU A 425 7.50 20.82 -18.10
C LEU A 425 7.27 19.31 -17.97
N ASP A 426 6.29 18.91 -17.17
CA ASP A 426 6.17 17.55 -16.68
C ASP A 426 4.98 16.81 -17.32
N ALA A 427 5.16 15.52 -17.48
CA ALA A 427 4.11 14.56 -17.78
C ALA A 427 3.81 13.67 -16.58
N ASN A 428 2.62 13.11 -16.53
CA ASN A 428 2.09 12.29 -15.46
C ASN A 428 1.62 10.95 -16.03
N MET A 429 2.28 9.86 -15.66
CA MET A 429 2.00 8.54 -16.20
C MET A 429 0.63 8.03 -15.75
N LEU A 430 0.26 8.24 -14.47
CA LEU A 430 -1.03 7.83 -13.93
C LEU A 430 -2.19 8.57 -14.61
N LYS A 431 -2.04 9.87 -14.85
CA LYS A 431 -3.03 10.68 -15.58
C LYS A 431 -3.31 10.10 -16.98
N GLY A 432 -2.25 9.73 -17.71
CA GLY A 432 -2.36 9.04 -18.99
C GLY A 432 -3.11 7.71 -18.88
N GLY A 433 -2.76 6.91 -17.86
CA GLY A 433 -3.42 5.65 -17.57
C GLY A 433 -4.92 5.79 -17.32
N ILE A 434 -5.32 6.78 -16.51
CA ILE A 434 -6.74 7.11 -16.25
C ILE A 434 -7.45 7.44 -17.57
N THR A 435 -6.83 8.24 -18.44
CA THR A 435 -7.42 8.64 -19.72
C THR A 435 -7.72 7.43 -20.62
N TYR A 436 -6.77 6.51 -20.75
CA TYR A 436 -6.84 5.39 -21.71
C TYR A 436 -7.47 4.12 -21.16
N SER A 437 -7.70 4.01 -19.85
CA SER A 437 -8.39 2.87 -19.26
C SER A 437 -9.89 2.89 -19.55
N ASN A 438 -10.47 1.70 -19.72
CA ASN A 438 -11.91 1.51 -19.87
C ASN A 438 -12.63 1.65 -18.52
N LYS A 439 -11.98 1.19 -17.43
CA LYS A 439 -12.43 1.32 -16.05
C LYS A 439 -11.26 1.74 -15.17
N VAL A 440 -11.52 2.59 -14.21
CA VAL A 440 -10.56 2.97 -13.16
C VAL A 440 -11.15 2.52 -11.83
N THR A 441 -10.43 1.69 -11.11
CA THR A 441 -10.87 1.28 -9.78
C THR A 441 -9.96 1.88 -8.72
N THR A 442 -10.46 1.99 -7.52
CA THR A 442 -9.66 2.25 -6.31
C THR A 442 -10.16 1.40 -5.16
N VAL A 443 -9.45 1.43 -4.06
CA VAL A 443 -9.48 0.39 -3.03
C VAL A 443 -10.47 0.63 -1.90
N SER A 444 -11.40 1.59 -2.08
CA SER A 444 -12.58 1.77 -1.23
C SER A 444 -13.60 2.73 -1.86
N ASN A 445 -14.87 2.65 -1.45
CA ASN A 445 -15.92 3.53 -1.97
C ASN A 445 -15.71 4.97 -1.50
N THR A 446 -15.40 5.16 -0.23
CA THR A 446 -15.10 6.50 0.32
C THR A 446 -13.89 7.12 -0.38
N TYR A 447 -12.82 6.36 -0.61
CA TYR A 447 -11.64 6.87 -1.31
C TYR A 447 -11.92 7.22 -2.77
N ALA A 448 -12.77 6.45 -3.47
CA ALA A 448 -13.20 6.80 -4.82
C ALA A 448 -13.89 8.18 -4.90
N TRP A 449 -14.56 8.57 -3.83
CA TRP A 449 -15.15 9.91 -3.69
C TRP A 449 -14.09 10.94 -3.27
N GLU A 450 -13.27 10.63 -2.25
CA GLU A 450 -12.25 11.53 -1.69
C GLU A 450 -11.26 12.01 -2.76
N ILE A 451 -10.75 11.12 -3.63
CA ILE A 451 -9.77 11.47 -4.67
C ILE A 451 -10.32 12.42 -5.76
N GLN A 452 -11.60 12.69 -5.78
CA GLN A 452 -12.24 13.67 -6.65
C GLN A 452 -12.42 15.04 -5.99
N THR A 453 -11.91 15.23 -4.76
CA THR A 453 -11.92 16.49 -4.00
C THR A 453 -10.54 17.16 -4.02
N GLU A 454 -10.50 18.47 -3.79
CA GLU A 454 -9.24 19.23 -3.71
C GLU A 454 -8.33 18.75 -2.56
N GLU A 455 -8.93 18.24 -1.46
CA GLU A 455 -8.19 17.81 -0.28
C GLU A 455 -7.41 16.51 -0.49
N TYR A 456 -7.94 15.59 -1.32
CA TYR A 456 -7.36 14.24 -1.51
C TYR A 456 -7.00 13.94 -2.97
N GLY A 457 -7.25 14.86 -3.89
CA GLY A 457 -7.08 14.64 -5.34
C GLY A 457 -5.65 14.74 -5.83
N GLU A 458 -4.70 15.22 -4.99
CA GLU A 458 -3.26 15.33 -5.30
C GLU A 458 -3.01 15.99 -6.68
N GLY A 459 -3.88 16.94 -7.06
CA GLY A 459 -3.84 17.68 -8.33
C GLY A 459 -4.41 16.92 -9.54
N LEU A 460 -5.07 15.79 -9.33
CA LEU A 460 -5.83 15.03 -10.35
C LEU A 460 -7.35 15.05 -10.12
N GLU A 461 -7.86 15.79 -9.15
CA GLU A 461 -9.28 15.83 -8.81
C GLU A 461 -10.17 16.26 -9.98
N GLU A 462 -9.76 17.27 -10.76
CA GLU A 462 -10.53 17.69 -11.96
C GLU A 462 -10.51 16.61 -13.04
N HIS A 463 -9.37 15.97 -13.23
CA HIS A 463 -9.22 14.91 -14.20
C HIS A 463 -10.05 13.67 -13.83
N LEU A 464 -10.06 13.31 -12.53
CA LEU A 464 -10.90 12.22 -12.01
C LEU A 464 -12.39 12.56 -12.09
N ARG A 465 -12.80 13.80 -11.77
CA ARG A 465 -14.20 14.26 -11.97
C ARG A 465 -14.64 14.19 -13.42
N TYR A 466 -13.76 14.56 -14.35
CA TYR A 466 -14.06 14.45 -15.78
C TYR A 466 -14.27 12.99 -16.21
N HIS A 467 -13.55 12.06 -15.59
CA HIS A 467 -13.62 10.63 -15.85
C HIS A 467 -14.47 9.85 -14.82
N ASN A 468 -15.32 10.50 -14.04
CA ASN A 468 -16.04 9.88 -12.91
C ASN A 468 -16.91 8.68 -13.30
N ASN A 469 -17.41 8.65 -14.55
CA ASN A 469 -18.18 7.54 -15.10
C ASN A 469 -17.42 6.20 -15.18
N LYS A 470 -16.09 6.23 -15.12
CA LYS A 470 -15.25 5.02 -15.06
C LYS A 470 -14.72 4.73 -13.66
N VAL A 471 -14.82 5.65 -12.70
CA VAL A 471 -14.28 5.47 -11.34
C VAL A 471 -15.20 4.60 -10.51
N LEU A 472 -14.63 3.58 -9.85
CA LEU A 472 -15.35 2.64 -9.00
C LEU A 472 -14.49 2.31 -7.77
N GLY A 473 -15.05 2.39 -6.58
CA GLY A 473 -14.43 1.89 -5.35
C GLY A 473 -14.77 0.41 -5.11
N ILE A 474 -13.77 -0.42 -4.83
CA ILE A 474 -13.95 -1.81 -4.38
C ILE A 474 -13.03 -2.01 -3.17
N VAL A 475 -13.61 -2.29 -2.01
CA VAL A 475 -12.85 -2.48 -0.77
C VAL A 475 -12.02 -3.76 -0.88
N ASN A 476 -10.75 -3.72 -0.47
CA ASN A 476 -9.89 -4.90 -0.43
C ASN A 476 -10.31 -5.86 0.69
N GLY A 477 -10.06 -7.15 0.48
CA GLY A 477 -10.04 -8.15 1.52
C GLY A 477 -8.65 -8.40 2.08
N ILE A 478 -8.52 -9.38 2.98
CA ILE A 478 -7.25 -9.92 3.43
C ILE A 478 -7.13 -11.40 3.06
N ASP A 479 -5.89 -11.90 2.99
CA ASP A 479 -5.62 -13.32 2.84
C ASP A 479 -5.91 -14.03 4.18
N THR A 480 -7.02 -14.76 4.25
CA THR A 480 -7.48 -15.46 5.45
C THR A 480 -6.77 -16.80 5.70
N ASP A 481 -5.91 -17.25 4.80
CA ASP A 481 -5.03 -18.40 5.02
C ASP A 481 -3.77 -17.94 5.79
N ILE A 482 -3.24 -16.75 5.47
CA ILE A 482 -2.11 -16.11 6.16
C ILE A 482 -2.58 -15.50 7.49
N TRP A 483 -3.64 -14.68 7.45
CA TRP A 483 -4.15 -13.94 8.61
C TRP A 483 -5.29 -14.72 9.30
N ASN A 484 -4.93 -15.79 10.04
CA ASN A 484 -5.90 -16.67 10.68
C ASN A 484 -5.43 -17.12 12.07
N PRO A 485 -5.98 -16.55 13.16
CA PRO A 485 -5.54 -16.89 14.51
C PRO A 485 -5.79 -18.36 14.91
N ALA A 486 -6.67 -19.08 14.21
CA ALA A 486 -6.90 -20.50 14.46
C ALA A 486 -5.77 -21.41 13.92
N THR A 487 -5.05 -20.96 12.89
CA THR A 487 -3.99 -21.75 12.24
C THR A 487 -2.60 -21.15 12.37
N ASP A 488 -2.51 -19.88 12.73
CA ASP A 488 -1.26 -19.10 12.83
C ASP A 488 -0.25 -19.79 13.77
N LYS A 489 0.93 -20.09 13.23
CA LYS A 489 2.00 -20.81 13.93
C LYS A 489 2.87 -19.88 14.81
N LEU A 490 2.72 -18.57 14.63
CA LEU A 490 3.52 -17.55 15.34
C LEU A 490 2.93 -17.21 16.71
N LEU A 491 1.68 -17.62 16.98
CA LEU A 491 0.97 -17.28 18.20
C LEU A 491 1.33 -18.20 19.37
N ALA A 492 1.39 -17.63 20.57
CA ALA A 492 1.54 -18.38 21.80
C ALA A 492 0.34 -19.29 22.09
N SER A 493 -0.86 -18.87 21.72
CA SER A 493 -2.10 -19.64 21.81
C SER A 493 -2.97 -19.36 20.60
N LYS A 494 -3.40 -20.42 19.91
CA LYS A 494 -4.34 -20.32 18.79
C LYS A 494 -5.77 -20.13 19.29
N TYR A 495 -6.58 -19.43 18.50
CA TYR A 495 -7.98 -19.17 18.86
C TYR A 495 -8.82 -18.85 17.63
N ASP A 496 -10.11 -19.02 17.77
CA ASP A 496 -11.19 -18.59 16.92
C ASP A 496 -12.12 -17.62 17.66
N ALA A 497 -13.21 -17.19 17.05
CA ALA A 497 -14.16 -16.24 17.66
C ALA A 497 -14.77 -16.79 18.98
N GLU A 498 -15.01 -18.11 19.09
CA GLU A 498 -15.59 -18.71 20.29
C GLU A 498 -14.61 -18.78 21.47
N SER A 499 -13.33 -18.98 21.18
CA SER A 499 -12.28 -19.14 22.18
C SER A 499 -11.45 -17.85 22.42
N ALA A 500 -11.70 -16.79 21.65
CA ALA A 500 -10.90 -15.55 21.66
C ALA A 500 -10.76 -14.94 23.06
N ILE A 501 -11.87 -14.74 23.77
CA ILE A 501 -11.89 -14.09 25.08
C ILE A 501 -11.00 -14.78 26.11
N LYS A 502 -10.89 -16.09 26.00
CA LYS A 502 -10.02 -16.89 26.86
C LYS A 502 -8.57 -16.91 26.34
N ASN A 503 -8.37 -17.18 25.07
CA ASN A 503 -7.06 -17.54 24.53
C ASN A 503 -6.21 -16.30 24.15
N LYS A 504 -6.83 -15.14 23.84
CA LYS A 504 -6.09 -13.87 23.65
C LYS A 504 -5.27 -13.46 24.88
N LYS A 505 -5.69 -13.83 26.10
CA LYS A 505 -4.93 -13.55 27.34
C LYS A 505 -3.53 -14.14 27.33
N ALA A 506 -3.37 -15.36 26.79
CA ALA A 506 -2.05 -15.98 26.65
C ALA A 506 -1.16 -15.24 25.62
N ASN A 507 -1.76 -14.77 24.52
CA ASN A 507 -1.06 -13.97 23.51
C ASN A 507 -0.69 -12.58 24.04
N LYS A 508 -1.58 -11.94 24.79
CA LYS A 508 -1.32 -10.66 25.44
C LYS A 508 -0.13 -10.77 26.43
N LYS A 509 -0.15 -11.80 27.27
CA LYS A 509 0.96 -12.09 28.19
C LYS A 509 2.28 -12.30 27.42
N ALA A 510 2.27 -13.13 26.39
CA ALA A 510 3.45 -13.39 25.57
C ALA A 510 3.96 -12.14 24.85
N LEU A 511 3.06 -11.27 24.37
CA LEU A 511 3.41 -9.98 23.79
C LEU A 511 4.10 -9.07 24.83
N GLN A 512 3.51 -8.93 26.03
CA GLN A 512 4.07 -8.13 27.10
C GLN A 512 5.47 -8.63 27.49
N GLU A 513 5.64 -9.95 27.69
CA GLU A 513 6.93 -10.57 28.01
C GLU A 513 7.98 -10.35 26.93
N SER A 514 7.61 -10.56 25.65
CA SER A 514 8.55 -10.48 24.53
C SER A 514 9.03 -9.06 24.23
N LEU A 515 8.21 -8.04 24.55
CA LEU A 515 8.48 -6.64 24.28
C LEU A 515 8.91 -5.84 25.53
N GLY A 516 9.12 -6.51 26.68
CA GLY A 516 9.60 -5.86 27.91
C GLY A 516 8.57 -4.97 28.59
N LEU A 517 7.28 -5.21 28.35
CA LEU A 517 6.19 -4.53 29.07
C LEU A 517 5.91 -5.24 30.39
N ASP A 518 5.32 -4.51 31.34
CA ASP A 518 4.81 -5.11 32.59
C ASP A 518 3.72 -6.12 32.26
N VAL A 519 3.84 -7.34 32.75
CA VAL A 519 2.85 -8.39 32.53
C VAL A 519 1.64 -8.15 33.41
N ASP A 520 0.56 -7.64 32.87
CA ASP A 520 -0.69 -7.38 33.58
C ASP A 520 -1.90 -7.53 32.61
N ASP A 521 -2.76 -8.51 32.87
CA ASP A 521 -3.97 -8.78 32.07
C ASP A 521 -5.02 -7.65 32.19
N ASN A 522 -4.96 -6.84 33.26
CA ASN A 522 -5.90 -5.75 33.50
C ASN A 522 -5.54 -4.46 32.75
N LYS A 523 -4.31 -4.28 32.31
CA LYS A 523 -3.94 -3.12 31.48
C LYS A 523 -4.47 -3.28 30.06
N MET A 524 -4.97 -2.21 29.48
CA MET A 524 -5.36 -2.20 28.04
C MET A 524 -4.11 -2.04 27.19
N VAL A 525 -3.86 -2.96 26.24
CA VAL A 525 -2.76 -2.88 25.29
C VAL A 525 -3.27 -2.32 23.96
N ILE A 526 -2.73 -1.18 23.53
CA ILE A 526 -3.04 -0.52 22.26
C ILE A 526 -1.86 -0.72 21.31
N GLY A 527 -2.09 -1.39 20.18
CA GLY A 527 -1.11 -1.59 19.12
C GLY A 527 -1.17 -0.49 18.06
N LEU A 528 -0.03 -0.13 17.46
CA LEU A 528 0.09 0.69 16.26
C LEU A 528 1.11 0.03 15.33
N ILE A 529 0.67 -0.37 14.12
CA ILE A 529 1.50 -1.04 13.12
C ILE A 529 1.43 -0.24 11.83
N SER A 530 2.52 0.47 11.47
CA SER A 530 2.51 1.27 10.25
C SER A 530 3.91 1.68 9.81
N ARG A 531 4.03 2.21 8.58
CA ARG A 531 5.18 3.05 8.22
C ARG A 531 5.12 4.34 9.05
N LEU A 532 6.23 4.73 9.65
CA LEU A 532 6.26 5.91 10.53
C LEU A 532 6.41 7.21 9.71
N THR A 533 5.33 7.59 9.05
CA THR A 533 5.25 8.77 8.18
C THR A 533 4.08 9.68 8.56
N ASN A 534 4.11 10.92 8.10
CA ASN A 534 3.05 11.91 8.33
C ASN A 534 1.65 11.42 7.86
N GLN A 535 1.60 10.58 6.81
CA GLN A 535 0.33 9.99 6.34
C GLN A 535 -0.42 9.26 7.46
N LYS A 536 0.30 8.64 8.38
CA LYS A 536 -0.27 7.74 9.39
C LYS A 536 -0.78 8.42 10.67
N GLY A 537 -0.78 9.76 10.70
CA GLY A 537 -1.36 10.52 11.79
C GLY A 537 -0.56 10.46 13.09
N LEU A 538 0.75 10.27 12.98
CA LEU A 538 1.64 10.10 14.14
C LEU A 538 1.84 11.39 14.93
N ASP A 539 1.62 12.54 14.33
CA ASP A 539 1.52 13.83 14.98
C ASP A 539 0.36 13.84 16.00
N LEU A 540 -0.83 13.35 15.62
CA LEU A 540 -1.95 13.21 16.55
C LEU A 540 -1.64 12.22 17.68
N VAL A 541 -0.94 11.11 17.36
CA VAL A 541 -0.53 10.10 18.34
C VAL A 541 0.42 10.73 19.37
N ASN A 542 1.41 11.49 18.92
CA ASN A 542 2.36 12.18 19.80
C ASN A 542 1.65 13.11 20.80
N ASP A 543 0.62 13.82 20.35
CA ASP A 543 -0.14 14.75 21.19
C ASP A 543 -0.94 14.01 22.28
N VAL A 544 -1.48 12.82 21.99
CA VAL A 544 -2.36 12.11 22.91
C VAL A 544 -1.65 11.15 23.86
N ILE A 545 -0.44 10.65 23.52
CA ILE A 545 0.31 9.70 24.38
C ILE A 545 0.42 10.18 25.82
N PRO A 546 0.81 11.44 26.14
CA PRO A 546 0.92 11.86 27.52
C PRO A 546 -0.40 11.76 28.33
N GLY A 547 -1.53 11.88 27.66
CA GLY A 547 -2.86 11.81 28.28
C GLY A 547 -3.41 10.39 28.44
N ILE A 548 -3.01 9.45 27.57
CA ILE A 548 -3.51 8.08 27.62
C ILE A 548 -2.65 7.15 28.48
N MET A 549 -1.40 7.53 28.77
CA MET A 549 -0.47 6.78 29.63
C MET A 549 -0.77 7.02 31.11
N ASP A 550 -1.91 6.52 31.57
CA ASP A 550 -2.51 6.74 32.91
C ASP A 550 -2.20 5.62 33.93
N GLY A 551 -1.31 4.71 33.57
CA GLY A 551 -0.96 3.55 34.39
C GLY A 551 -1.77 2.28 34.08
N ASN A 552 -2.95 2.41 33.47
CA ASN A 552 -3.81 1.28 33.05
C ASN A 552 -3.69 0.96 31.56
N THR A 553 -2.90 1.74 30.81
CA THR A 553 -2.72 1.60 29.36
C THR A 553 -1.27 1.25 29.03
N GLN A 554 -1.09 0.34 28.11
CA GLN A 554 0.18 0.04 27.45
C GLN A 554 0.08 0.33 25.96
N VAL A 555 1.17 0.79 25.35
CA VAL A 555 1.23 1.10 23.93
C VAL A 555 2.39 0.37 23.27
N VAL A 556 2.13 -0.26 22.14
CA VAL A 556 3.14 -0.93 21.32
C VAL A 556 3.13 -0.32 19.92
N VAL A 557 4.27 0.22 19.51
CA VAL A 557 4.46 0.75 18.15
C VAL A 557 5.40 -0.17 17.38
N LEU A 558 4.97 -0.62 16.20
CA LEU A 558 5.80 -1.38 15.25
C LEU A 558 5.88 -0.63 13.93
N GLY A 559 7.08 -0.32 13.49
CA GLY A 559 7.31 0.30 12.19
C GLY A 559 8.64 1.01 12.07
N THR A 560 8.90 1.57 10.90
CA THR A 560 10.07 2.39 10.59
C THR A 560 9.68 3.48 9.60
N GLY A 561 10.40 4.60 9.57
CA GLY A 561 10.10 5.71 8.67
C GLY A 561 10.88 6.98 8.97
N ASP A 562 10.17 8.09 9.17
CA ASP A 562 10.76 9.39 9.41
C ASP A 562 11.41 9.44 10.80
N ALA A 563 12.68 9.82 10.86
CA ALA A 563 13.49 9.83 12.09
C ALA A 563 12.82 10.60 13.24
N GLN A 564 12.09 11.68 12.95
CA GLN A 564 11.37 12.45 13.97
C GLN A 564 10.35 11.60 14.77
N TYR A 565 9.66 10.68 14.10
CA TYR A 565 8.69 9.79 14.77
C TYR A 565 9.40 8.64 15.49
N GLU A 566 10.43 8.06 14.86
CA GLU A 566 11.22 7.01 15.49
C GLU A 566 11.86 7.51 16.80
N ASP A 567 12.49 8.68 16.80
CA ASP A 567 13.13 9.26 17.97
C ASP A 567 12.11 9.65 19.05
N THR A 568 10.94 10.16 18.65
CA THR A 568 9.86 10.47 19.60
C THR A 568 9.33 9.22 20.29
N PHE A 569 9.15 8.10 19.57
CA PHE A 569 8.68 6.86 20.17
C PHE A 569 9.74 6.20 21.07
N ARG A 570 11.03 6.26 20.71
CA ARG A 570 12.13 5.86 21.60
C ARG A 570 12.14 6.69 22.91
N TYR A 571 11.89 8.00 22.80
CA TYR A 571 11.74 8.85 23.99
C TYR A 571 10.55 8.41 24.87
N TYR A 572 9.41 8.03 24.28
CA TYR A 572 8.28 7.54 25.08
C TYR A 572 8.55 6.17 25.71
N GLU A 573 9.27 5.28 25.03
CA GLU A 573 9.72 4.02 25.61
C GLU A 573 10.60 4.23 26.86
N ASP A 574 11.56 5.15 26.77
CA ASP A 574 12.41 5.51 27.92
C ASP A 574 11.61 6.16 29.06
N LYS A 575 10.62 7.00 28.72
CA LYS A 575 9.80 7.71 29.70
C LYS A 575 8.78 6.83 30.41
N TYR A 576 8.17 5.89 29.69
CA TYR A 576 7.10 5.04 30.19
C TYR A 576 7.53 3.57 30.21
N LYS A 577 8.68 3.28 30.82
CA LYS A 577 9.24 1.92 30.94
C LYS A 577 8.21 0.93 31.48
N GLY A 578 8.11 -0.24 30.83
CA GLY A 578 7.13 -1.27 31.16
C GLY A 578 5.71 -0.99 30.69
N SER A 579 5.45 0.22 30.10
CA SER A 579 4.12 0.57 29.58
C SER A 579 4.13 1.05 28.13
N PHE A 580 5.30 1.35 27.56
CA PHE A 580 5.46 1.73 26.14
C PHE A 580 6.60 0.93 25.51
N CYS A 581 6.38 0.40 24.30
CA CYS A 581 7.41 -0.24 23.50
C CYS A 581 7.45 0.37 22.09
N ALA A 582 8.64 0.80 21.65
CA ALA A 582 8.93 1.29 20.33
C ALA A 582 9.76 0.27 19.54
N TYR A 583 9.12 -0.70 18.90
CA TYR A 583 9.79 -1.67 18.04
C TYR A 583 10.06 -1.06 16.65
N ILE A 584 11.20 -0.37 16.53
CA ILE A 584 11.56 0.37 15.31
C ILE A 584 12.22 -0.57 14.30
N ALA A 585 11.40 -1.34 13.61
CA ALA A 585 11.81 -2.22 12.50
C ALA A 585 10.60 -2.66 11.68
N TYR A 586 10.84 -3.20 10.48
CA TYR A 586 9.88 -4.03 9.78
C TYR A 586 10.02 -5.49 10.26
N ASN A 587 8.97 -6.03 10.86
CA ASN A 587 8.97 -7.41 11.35
C ASN A 587 7.55 -8.00 11.32
N GLU A 588 7.28 -8.86 10.33
CA GLU A 588 5.97 -9.48 10.13
C GLU A 588 5.59 -10.42 11.28
N ASN A 589 6.55 -11.17 11.84
CA ASN A 589 6.29 -12.07 12.97
C ASN A 589 5.85 -11.29 14.23
N VAL A 590 6.47 -10.13 14.49
CA VAL A 590 6.06 -9.25 15.58
C VAL A 590 4.68 -8.65 15.32
N ALA A 591 4.35 -8.35 14.05
CA ALA A 591 3.01 -7.85 13.70
C ALA A 591 1.91 -8.87 14.05
N HIS A 592 2.08 -10.16 13.72
CA HIS A 592 1.15 -11.22 14.11
C HIS A 592 0.93 -11.28 15.63
N ASN A 593 2.02 -11.18 16.41
CA ASN A 593 1.94 -11.18 17.87
C ASN A 593 1.23 -9.93 18.41
N ILE A 594 1.44 -8.76 17.81
CA ILE A 594 0.73 -7.53 18.19
C ILE A 594 -0.76 -7.67 17.92
N TYR A 595 -1.17 -8.09 16.71
CA TYR A 595 -2.59 -8.31 16.40
C TYR A 595 -3.26 -9.29 17.38
N ALA A 596 -2.56 -10.37 17.73
CA ALA A 596 -3.10 -11.36 18.65
C ALA A 596 -3.11 -10.92 20.11
N GLY A 597 -2.13 -10.12 20.53
CA GLY A 597 -1.90 -9.76 21.93
C GLY A 597 -2.47 -8.40 22.36
N CYS A 598 -2.68 -7.45 21.43
CA CYS A 598 -3.29 -6.17 21.79
C CYS A 598 -4.82 -6.28 21.93
N ASP A 599 -5.40 -5.39 22.74
CA ASP A 599 -6.85 -5.26 22.91
C ASP A 599 -7.45 -4.36 21.85
N ALA A 600 -6.75 -3.29 21.48
CA ALA A 600 -7.15 -2.36 20.42
C ALA A 600 -6.00 -2.07 19.45
N LEU A 601 -6.35 -1.70 18.21
CA LEU A 601 -5.39 -1.24 17.20
C LEU A 601 -5.70 0.19 16.76
N LEU A 602 -4.71 1.06 16.77
CA LEU A 602 -4.82 2.48 16.46
C LEU A 602 -4.41 2.76 15.01
N VAL A 603 -5.31 3.36 14.22
CA VAL A 603 -5.08 3.73 12.81
C VAL A 603 -5.59 5.15 12.53
N PRO A 604 -4.93 6.21 13.03
CA PRO A 604 -5.42 7.59 12.98
C PRO A 604 -5.00 8.32 11.69
N SER A 605 -4.96 7.63 10.57
CA SER A 605 -4.38 8.09 9.32
C SER A 605 -4.99 9.41 8.81
N ARG A 606 -4.15 10.31 8.28
CA ARG A 606 -4.57 11.54 7.59
C ARG A 606 -5.37 11.21 6.34
N PHE A 607 -4.95 10.21 5.60
CA PHE A 607 -5.69 9.54 4.53
C PHE A 607 -5.27 8.07 4.47
N GLU A 608 -6.24 7.20 4.19
CA GLU A 608 -6.03 5.76 4.11
C GLU A 608 -6.86 5.17 2.97
N PRO A 609 -6.29 4.93 1.79
CA PRO A 609 -7.06 4.46 0.63
C PRO A 609 -7.92 3.24 0.92
N CYS A 610 -7.37 2.23 1.56
CA CYS A 610 -8.10 1.07 2.07
C CYS A 610 -7.80 0.81 3.54
N GLY A 611 -6.50 0.60 3.85
CA GLY A 611 -6.07 0.02 5.12
C GLY A 611 -6.31 -1.49 5.15
N LEU A 612 -5.28 -2.24 5.52
CA LEU A 612 -5.39 -3.69 5.78
C LEU A 612 -5.27 -3.96 7.28
N THR A 613 -4.60 -3.08 7.99
CA THR A 613 -4.31 -3.26 9.43
C THR A 613 -5.58 -3.34 10.27
N GLN A 614 -6.62 -2.55 9.99
CA GLN A 614 -7.91 -2.65 10.69
C GLN A 614 -8.67 -3.93 10.34
N LEU A 615 -8.55 -4.43 9.10
CA LEU A 615 -9.18 -5.71 8.70
C LEU A 615 -8.52 -6.88 9.41
N ILE A 616 -7.18 -6.89 9.45
CA ILE A 616 -6.40 -7.90 10.16
C ILE A 616 -6.68 -7.81 11.66
N SER A 617 -6.74 -6.58 12.23
CA SER A 617 -7.03 -6.41 13.66
C SER A 617 -8.39 -6.99 14.05
N MET A 618 -9.44 -6.73 13.28
CA MET A 618 -10.76 -7.33 13.48
C MET A 618 -10.68 -8.86 13.42
N ARG A 619 -9.99 -9.42 12.44
CA ARG A 619 -9.82 -10.88 12.30
C ARG A 619 -9.12 -11.51 13.51
N TYR A 620 -8.21 -10.77 14.17
CA TYR A 620 -7.51 -11.19 15.38
C TYR A 620 -8.18 -10.72 16.68
N GLY A 621 -9.36 -10.09 16.60
CA GLY A 621 -10.10 -9.60 17.76
C GLY A 621 -9.40 -8.47 18.52
N ALA A 622 -8.65 -7.63 17.80
CA ALA A 622 -8.14 -6.36 18.30
C ALA A 622 -9.02 -5.24 17.75
N VAL A 623 -9.74 -4.54 18.65
CA VAL A 623 -10.77 -3.55 18.26
C VAL A 623 -10.13 -2.34 17.59
N PRO A 624 -10.52 -1.96 16.37
CA PRO A 624 -9.93 -0.82 15.68
C PRO A 624 -10.39 0.53 16.25
N ILE A 625 -9.42 1.46 16.40
CA ILE A 625 -9.66 2.87 16.73
C ILE A 625 -9.12 3.67 15.54
N VAL A 626 -10.00 4.28 14.73
CA VAL A 626 -9.64 4.78 13.41
C VAL A 626 -10.18 6.18 13.12
N ARG A 627 -9.53 6.92 12.21
CA ARG A 627 -10.13 8.09 11.59
C ARG A 627 -11.06 7.70 10.43
N GLU A 628 -12.19 8.40 10.28
CA GLU A 628 -13.14 8.19 9.19
C GLU A 628 -12.65 8.75 7.86
N THR A 629 -11.77 8.00 7.17
CA THR A 629 -11.26 8.33 5.84
C THR A 629 -11.08 7.06 5.01
N GLY A 630 -11.32 7.13 3.72
CA GLY A 630 -11.14 6.04 2.76
C GLY A 630 -11.70 4.70 3.25
N GLY A 631 -10.90 3.64 3.14
CA GLY A 631 -11.34 2.30 3.55
C GLY A 631 -11.54 2.12 5.06
N LEU A 632 -10.95 2.97 5.91
CA LEU A 632 -11.25 2.93 7.35
C LEU A 632 -12.72 3.25 7.60
N LYS A 633 -13.27 4.27 6.92
CA LYS A 633 -14.69 4.65 7.02
C LYS A 633 -15.60 3.56 6.44
N ASP A 634 -15.20 2.91 5.37
CA ASP A 634 -16.00 1.86 4.73
C ASP A 634 -16.06 0.57 5.57
N THR A 635 -15.03 0.30 6.37
CA THR A 635 -14.87 -0.99 7.06
C THR A 635 -15.14 -0.94 8.56
N VAL A 636 -14.95 0.22 9.22
CA VAL A 636 -15.16 0.39 10.65
C VAL A 636 -16.39 1.23 10.92
N GLN A 637 -17.40 0.61 11.53
CA GLN A 637 -18.64 1.25 11.96
C GLN A 637 -18.51 1.71 13.41
N PRO A 638 -18.82 2.98 13.73
CA PRO A 638 -18.70 3.49 15.09
C PRO A 638 -19.55 2.69 16.08
N TYR A 639 -18.97 2.39 17.23
CA TYR A 639 -19.70 1.71 18.30
C TYR A 639 -20.87 2.55 18.81
N ASN A 640 -22.06 1.93 18.84
CA ASN A 640 -23.28 2.48 19.41
C ASN A 640 -23.55 1.82 20.76
N ALA A 641 -23.35 2.58 21.84
CA ALA A 641 -23.51 2.09 23.23
C ALA A 641 -24.98 1.77 23.59
N PHE A 642 -25.97 2.34 22.90
CA PHE A 642 -27.39 2.09 23.18
C PHE A 642 -27.87 0.75 22.61
N GLU A 643 -27.33 0.36 21.49
CA GLU A 643 -27.74 -0.86 20.77
C GLU A 643 -26.70 -1.99 20.89
N ASN A 644 -25.53 -1.73 21.48
CA ASN A 644 -24.36 -2.59 21.49
C ASN A 644 -24.01 -3.07 20.06
N THR A 645 -23.99 -2.14 19.08
CA THR A 645 -23.64 -2.41 17.68
C THR A 645 -22.39 -1.65 17.26
N GLY A 646 -21.92 -1.87 16.05
CA GLY A 646 -20.65 -1.32 15.54
C GLY A 646 -19.48 -2.27 15.78
N ASN A 647 -18.32 -1.93 15.26
CA ASN A 647 -17.12 -2.78 15.25
C ASN A 647 -15.82 -2.00 15.48
N GLY A 648 -15.89 -0.84 16.15
CA GLY A 648 -14.72 -0.04 16.50
C GLY A 648 -15.07 1.35 16.98
N PHE A 649 -14.06 2.15 17.21
CA PHE A 649 -14.19 3.55 17.64
C PHE A 649 -13.66 4.47 16.56
N THR A 650 -14.45 5.47 16.17
CA THR A 650 -14.10 6.34 15.06
C THR A 650 -14.08 7.81 15.50
N PHE A 651 -13.35 8.64 14.75
CA PHE A 651 -13.39 10.09 14.81
C PHE A 651 -13.30 10.67 13.39
N ASP A 652 -13.98 11.80 13.14
CA ASP A 652 -14.20 12.34 11.79
C ASP A 652 -13.09 13.31 11.33
N ARG A 653 -12.74 14.31 12.15
CA ARG A 653 -11.77 15.35 11.79
C ARG A 653 -10.37 15.02 12.26
N TYR A 654 -9.38 15.48 11.51
CA TYR A 654 -7.95 15.26 11.81
C TYR A 654 -7.50 16.19 12.96
N GLU A 655 -7.92 15.85 14.19
CA GLU A 655 -7.70 16.63 15.42
C GLU A 655 -7.32 15.71 16.58
N SER A 656 -6.26 16.06 17.33
CA SER A 656 -5.77 15.27 18.46
C SER A 656 -6.80 15.09 19.57
N GLY A 657 -7.65 16.11 19.81
CA GLY A 657 -8.72 16.03 20.81
C GLY A 657 -9.79 14.99 20.49
N LEU A 658 -10.13 14.81 19.21
CA LEU A 658 -11.09 13.80 18.77
C LEU A 658 -10.49 12.38 18.80
N LEU A 659 -9.22 12.24 18.46
CA LEU A 659 -8.49 10.99 18.66
C LEU A 659 -8.46 10.60 20.14
N TYR A 660 -8.15 11.54 21.03
CA TYR A 660 -8.14 11.33 22.47
C TYR A 660 -9.53 10.89 23.00
N ASP A 661 -10.62 11.53 22.51
CA ASP A 661 -12.00 11.13 22.82
C ASP A 661 -12.30 9.69 22.35
N ALA A 662 -11.92 9.34 21.12
CA ALA A 662 -12.13 7.98 20.59
C ALA A 662 -11.40 6.92 21.42
N ILE A 663 -10.16 7.19 21.82
CA ILE A 663 -9.40 6.30 22.71
C ILE A 663 -10.07 6.18 24.08
N ASN A 664 -10.55 7.28 24.65
CA ASN A 664 -11.21 7.26 25.97
C ASN A 664 -12.56 6.53 25.93
N ARG A 665 -13.35 6.68 24.83
CA ARG A 665 -14.58 5.88 24.66
C ARG A 665 -14.25 4.38 24.60
N ALA A 666 -13.16 3.99 23.93
CA ALA A 666 -12.70 2.62 23.90
C ALA A 666 -12.27 2.13 25.29
N LYS A 667 -11.49 2.94 26.03
CA LYS A 667 -11.06 2.64 27.40
C LYS A 667 -12.24 2.50 28.36
N THR A 668 -13.22 3.40 28.27
CA THR A 668 -14.43 3.34 29.09
C THR A 668 -15.18 2.03 28.87
N LEU A 669 -15.40 1.63 27.60
CA LEU A 669 -16.05 0.34 27.34
C LEU A 669 -15.22 -0.85 27.85
N TYR A 670 -13.90 -0.82 27.63
CA TYR A 670 -12.98 -1.89 28.06
C TYR A 670 -12.96 -2.10 29.56
N PHE A 671 -12.90 -1.01 30.36
CA PHE A 671 -12.78 -1.09 31.81
C PHE A 671 -14.12 -1.16 32.55
N GLU A 672 -15.14 -0.49 32.05
CA GLU A 672 -16.43 -0.35 32.75
C GLU A 672 -17.50 -1.34 32.28
N ASN A 673 -17.40 -1.83 31.03
CA ASN A 673 -18.38 -2.76 30.47
C ASN A 673 -17.74 -3.85 29.61
N ARG A 674 -16.97 -4.71 30.26
CA ARG A 674 -16.20 -5.77 29.62
C ARG A 674 -17.04 -6.74 28.79
N VAL A 675 -18.29 -6.98 29.17
CA VAL A 675 -19.19 -7.88 28.41
C VAL A 675 -19.44 -7.33 27.00
N TYR A 676 -19.74 -6.03 26.87
CA TYR A 676 -19.98 -5.41 25.57
C TYR A 676 -18.69 -5.28 24.74
N TRP A 677 -17.55 -5.11 25.42
CA TRP A 677 -16.26 -5.19 24.74
C TRP A 677 -16.02 -6.57 24.15
N ASP A 678 -16.25 -7.62 24.93
CA ASP A 678 -16.07 -9.01 24.50
C ASP A 678 -17.04 -9.39 23.37
N ASP A 679 -18.30 -8.92 23.43
CA ASP A 679 -19.27 -9.04 22.32
C ASP A 679 -18.76 -8.38 21.02
N MET A 680 -18.11 -7.21 21.12
CA MET A 680 -17.52 -6.54 19.97
C MET A 680 -16.36 -7.35 19.38
N VAL A 681 -15.48 -7.88 20.23
CA VAL A 681 -14.36 -8.74 19.81
C VAL A 681 -14.86 -9.95 19.02
N VAL A 682 -15.90 -10.64 19.52
CA VAL A 682 -16.50 -11.80 18.84
C VAL A 682 -17.17 -11.40 17.53
N ARG A 683 -17.85 -10.24 17.51
CA ARG A 683 -18.50 -9.70 16.31
C ARG A 683 -17.48 -9.36 15.23
N ASP A 684 -16.36 -8.74 15.59
CA ASP A 684 -15.27 -8.38 14.69
C ASP A 684 -14.62 -9.62 14.07
N MET A 685 -14.34 -10.62 14.88
CA MET A 685 -13.74 -11.88 14.40
C MET A 685 -14.65 -12.69 13.46
N ASN A 686 -15.97 -12.54 13.60
CA ASN A 686 -16.97 -13.18 12.72
C ASN A 686 -17.28 -12.35 11.47
N LYS A 687 -16.78 -11.14 11.36
CA LYS A 687 -16.96 -10.31 10.15
C LYS A 687 -16.16 -10.93 9.00
N ASP A 688 -16.84 -11.13 7.86
CA ASP A 688 -16.15 -11.53 6.63
C ASP A 688 -15.29 -10.37 6.11
N VAL A 689 -13.99 -10.53 6.22
CA VAL A 689 -12.96 -9.60 5.72
C VAL A 689 -12.10 -10.25 4.62
N SER A 690 -12.55 -11.39 4.09
CA SER A 690 -11.86 -12.13 3.03
C SER A 690 -11.98 -11.43 1.67
N TRP A 691 -11.23 -11.92 0.70
CA TRP A 691 -11.32 -11.48 -0.69
C TRP A 691 -12.58 -11.94 -1.43
N GLU A 692 -13.42 -12.82 -0.84
CA GLU A 692 -14.52 -13.44 -1.58
C GLU A 692 -15.53 -12.42 -2.13
N GLN A 693 -15.95 -11.47 -1.31
CA GLN A 693 -16.91 -10.43 -1.73
C GLN A 693 -16.30 -9.48 -2.76
N SER A 694 -15.07 -9.05 -2.54
CA SER A 694 -14.37 -8.14 -3.44
C SER A 694 -14.07 -8.81 -4.78
N ALA A 695 -13.65 -10.08 -4.78
CA ALA A 695 -13.39 -10.83 -6.00
C ALA A 695 -14.66 -11.02 -6.84
N LYS A 696 -15.83 -11.20 -6.22
CA LYS A 696 -17.11 -11.24 -6.94
C LYS A 696 -17.39 -9.90 -7.62
N GLN A 697 -17.20 -8.77 -6.94
CA GLN A 697 -17.38 -7.44 -7.54
C GLN A 697 -16.42 -7.20 -8.72
N TYR A 698 -15.15 -7.60 -8.59
CA TYR A 698 -14.19 -7.53 -9.71
C TYR A 698 -14.63 -8.42 -10.87
N LYS A 699 -15.07 -9.64 -10.62
CA LYS A 699 -15.58 -10.55 -11.65
C LYS A 699 -16.79 -9.97 -12.37
N ASP A 700 -17.78 -9.45 -11.62
CA ASP A 700 -19.00 -8.85 -12.18
C ASP A 700 -18.63 -7.68 -13.09
N MET A 701 -17.71 -6.80 -12.64
CA MET A 701 -17.17 -5.71 -13.45
C MET A 701 -16.49 -6.21 -14.73
N TYR A 702 -15.68 -7.27 -14.68
CA TYR A 702 -15.02 -7.83 -15.86
C TYR A 702 -16.02 -8.40 -16.85
N VAL A 703 -17.04 -9.09 -16.36
CA VAL A 703 -18.12 -9.65 -17.22
C VAL A 703 -18.90 -8.52 -17.89
N GLU A 704 -19.23 -7.45 -17.15
CA GLU A 704 -19.89 -6.26 -17.70
C GLU A 704 -19.06 -5.60 -18.80
N LEU A 705 -17.75 -5.48 -18.59
CA LEU A 705 -16.83 -4.84 -19.55
C LEU A 705 -16.59 -5.69 -20.80
N THR A 706 -16.84 -7.00 -20.76
CA THR A 706 -16.56 -7.97 -21.82
C THR A 706 -17.80 -8.79 -22.18
N PRO A 707 -18.90 -8.16 -22.65
CA PRO A 707 -20.09 -8.89 -23.04
C PRO A 707 -19.77 -9.85 -24.21
N ARG A 708 -20.19 -11.11 -24.07
CA ARG A 708 -20.15 -12.12 -25.13
C ARG A 708 -21.60 -12.37 -25.55
N TYR A 709 -21.91 -12.01 -26.79
CA TYR A 709 -23.22 -12.19 -27.41
C TYR A 709 -23.30 -13.57 -28.07
#